data_6b068ba3405c30fa970007839b57dcab
#
_entry.id   6b068ba3405c30fa970007839b57dcab
#
_cell.length_a   1.000
_cell.length_b   1.000
_cell.length_c   1.000
_cell.angle_alpha   90.00
_cell.angle_beta   90.00
_cell.angle_gamma   90.00
#
_symmetry.space_group_name_H-M   'P 1'
#
loop_
_entity.id
_entity.type
_entity.pdbx_description
1 polymer ?
#
loop_
_entity_poly.entity_id
_entity_poly.type
_entity_poly.pdbx_seq_one_letter_code
_entity_poly.pdbx_strand_id
1 'polypeptide(L)'
;MRIKAFLFFLWCLFPLLLSATPHNIASLAKVSCSSAAGKEVDATRVSDGLIRILNTGEWRSGSRLDMRGRVRPFPWVQLDWDYPVNISQIILYDCPDISSHTAAGTLSFSDGTSIDVNLIANDGAPKVVDFDSKRVSWVRFQVTDGDGENLGLSEIEVLPSPESYSDYVSWVNPYVETAKGRYFFFVTGSLPFGMMSSAPLTRNINQGGGGYSYNSTRVLGFPQIHDWVISGLNLMPITGQIDTRKGESGWSSSFSHDGEIVQPGYHRLFLDRYGIWVEQTITERVGFYRLTYAQESLAKVLLGLGGHISTSTMVGAHASRVNETEIAGYFDTTGRVWGGVDKARVYFVVRFERPFRTLNSWTGNERQCDITQMNGSTEVYTIPGSSFKQSPTSGVEADFGGVKPGEQILVKTAFSYVSIENARENMDQECPHWDFEQVRTEALSVWNEWLGKIDVKGGTNQQKMKFYTDLWHVLLGRHKIDDIDGSYPDYLKGGTRVGKATRIHTLSPEYKSRMLPKGKDGKVIHHMYNSDALWLTQWNLNTLWGLAYPSVLDEFSASFLEYDRNGGLLPRGPSVGAYTYIMTGCPATSMITSAYQRGIYRKWNPEKAFQAMKRNHEKGGMLAFDMDRELDFYVKHGYCPNDAGLTIQWAFEDWSLGQMALKMKKQREAKYFQKRSMGWKVSFHPELKLMIPRSENGDWLHTDPLSEKGFVQANAWQATFGLSHDIQGLARMMGGKDSLAVRLDEPFRKSAADDFLFSYVSYTCWRN
;
A
#
# COMPACT_ATOMS: atom_id res chain seq x y z
N MET A 1 -1.89 15.00 54.83
CA MET A 1 -2.02 16.15 53.90
C MET A 1 -0.65 16.69 53.63
N ARG A 2 -0.17 16.82 52.39
CA ARG A 2 1.17 17.11 51.84
C ARG A 2 1.99 15.86 51.54
N ILE A 3 1.70 15.20 50.39
CA ILE A 3 2.59 14.48 49.49
C ILE A 3 1.71 14.09 48.30
N LYS A 4 1.34 15.05 47.45
CA LYS A 4 0.68 14.82 46.11
C LYS A 4 0.90 15.98 45.14
N ALA A 5 2.01 16.70 45.25
CA ALA A 5 2.25 17.86 44.40
C ALA A 5 3.67 17.86 43.75
N PHE A 6 4.32 16.70 43.58
CA PHE A 6 5.68 16.66 43.01
C PHE A 6 5.86 15.71 41.82
N LEU A 7 4.80 15.16 41.31
CA LEU A 7 4.85 14.22 40.17
C LEU A 7 4.18 14.77 38.89
N PHE A 8 3.78 16.05 38.85
CA PHE A 8 3.12 16.66 37.69
C PHE A 8 4.02 17.67 36.92
N PHE A 9 5.28 17.83 37.27
CA PHE A 9 6.18 18.81 36.61
C PHE A 9 7.39 18.21 35.90
N LEU A 10 7.45 16.88 35.72
CA LEU A 10 8.51 16.21 34.95
C LEU A 10 8.05 15.68 33.57
N TRP A 11 6.86 16.05 33.11
CA TRP A 11 6.35 15.63 31.81
C TRP A 11 6.30 16.73 30.75
N CYS A 12 6.86 17.92 31.07
CA CYS A 12 6.88 19.08 30.15
C CYS A 12 8.28 19.47 29.65
N LEU A 13 9.27 18.57 29.74
CA LEU A 13 10.60 18.82 29.19
C LEU A 13 11.12 17.59 28.40
N PHE A 14 10.25 17.00 27.55
CA PHE A 14 10.79 16.40 26.34
C PHE A 14 10.86 17.51 25.31
N PRO A 15 12.06 17.85 24.83
CA PRO A 15 12.15 18.78 23.73
C PRO A 15 11.40 18.20 22.55
N LEU A 16 10.63 19.05 21.89
CA LEU A 16 10.21 18.93 20.52
C LEU A 16 11.40 18.48 19.66
N LEU A 17 11.65 17.18 19.59
CA LEU A 17 12.49 16.56 18.59
C LEU A 17 11.63 16.36 17.35
N LEU A 18 11.39 17.50 16.66
CA LEU A 18 11.84 17.72 15.29
C LEU A 18 11.40 16.69 14.25
N SER A 19 10.52 17.18 13.43
CA SER A 19 10.19 16.85 12.06
C SER A 19 11.41 16.74 11.11
N ALA A 20 12.38 15.91 11.42
CA ALA A 20 13.26 15.40 10.38
C ALA A 20 12.58 14.21 9.73
N THR A 21 12.70 14.05 8.41
CA THR A 21 12.42 12.74 7.81
C THR A 21 13.20 11.71 8.63
N PRO A 22 12.63 10.55 9.03
CA PRO A 22 13.34 9.57 9.85
C PRO A 22 14.69 9.15 9.29
N HIS A 23 14.98 9.49 8.06
CA HIS A 23 16.22 9.21 7.36
C HIS A 23 17.11 10.44 7.18
N ASN A 24 16.60 11.68 7.21
CA ASN A 24 17.45 12.87 7.10
C ASN A 24 17.90 13.35 8.49
N ILE A 25 19.19 13.18 8.80
CA ILE A 25 19.81 13.61 10.06
C ILE A 25 20.53 14.96 9.95
N ALA A 26 20.45 15.66 8.83
CA ALA A 26 21.07 16.97 8.66
C ALA A 26 20.53 18.00 9.66
N SER A 27 19.22 17.98 9.93
CA SER A 27 18.56 18.85 10.88
C SER A 27 19.00 18.67 12.35
N LEU A 28 19.67 17.55 12.68
CA LEU A 28 20.24 17.28 14.00
C LEU A 28 21.66 17.87 14.16
N ALA A 29 22.23 18.38 13.07
CA ALA A 29 23.56 18.95 13.06
C ALA A 29 23.57 20.45 13.46
N LYS A 30 24.67 20.90 14.05
CA LYS A 30 24.99 22.33 14.15
C LYS A 30 25.59 22.77 12.83
N VAL A 31 25.01 23.77 12.22
CA VAL A 31 25.46 24.25 10.91
C VAL A 31 26.35 25.46 11.05
N SER A 32 27.48 25.46 10.33
CA SER A 32 28.40 26.58 10.20
C SER A 32 28.79 26.80 8.76
N CYS A 33 29.23 28.02 8.40
CA CYS A 33 29.65 28.36 7.06
C CYS A 33 30.78 29.37 7.01
N SER A 34 31.42 29.48 5.85
CA SER A 34 32.48 30.46 5.62
C SER A 34 31.95 31.91 5.64
N SER A 35 30.74 32.11 5.14
CA SER A 35 30.04 33.40 5.10
C SER A 35 28.56 33.23 4.78
N ALA A 36 27.73 34.21 5.16
CA ALA A 36 26.35 34.34 4.76
C ALA A 36 26.07 35.74 4.24
N ALA A 37 25.21 35.88 3.25
CA ALA A 37 24.83 37.16 2.66
C ALA A 37 23.88 37.99 3.56
N GLY A 38 23.18 37.34 4.47
CA GLY A 38 22.24 37.97 5.41
C GLY A 38 21.69 36.96 6.41
N LYS A 39 20.92 37.44 7.37
CA LYS A 39 20.30 36.59 8.39
C LYS A 39 19.19 35.68 7.85
N GLU A 40 18.54 36.08 6.79
CA GLU A 40 17.46 35.29 6.18
C GLU A 40 17.97 34.17 5.27
N VAL A 41 19.26 34.23 4.92
CA VAL A 41 19.97 33.27 4.06
C VAL A 41 21.19 32.70 4.78
N ASP A 42 21.09 32.49 6.06
CA ASP A 42 22.17 31.95 6.89
C ASP A 42 22.36 30.43 6.68
N ALA A 43 23.40 29.89 7.25
CA ALA A 43 23.79 28.50 7.05
C ALA A 43 22.74 27.49 7.55
N THR A 44 21.89 27.83 8.51
CA THR A 44 20.93 26.89 9.09
C THR A 44 19.82 26.51 8.10
N ARG A 45 19.68 27.27 7.03
CA ARG A 45 18.69 27.01 5.99
C ARG A 45 18.99 25.79 5.13
N VAL A 46 20.23 25.31 5.08
CA VAL A 46 20.57 24.10 4.31
C VAL A 46 20.14 22.79 4.98
N SER A 47 19.51 22.83 6.14
CA SER A 47 19.12 21.64 6.89
C SER A 47 17.77 21.80 7.60
N ASP A 48 16.96 22.74 7.14
CA ASP A 48 15.64 23.00 7.73
C ASP A 48 14.52 22.09 7.18
N GLY A 49 14.85 21.20 6.24
CA GLY A 49 13.93 20.25 5.60
C GLY A 49 13.04 20.90 4.54
N LEU A 50 13.30 22.16 4.19
CA LEU A 50 12.51 22.90 3.21
C LEU A 50 13.33 23.17 1.96
N ILE A 51 13.10 22.40 0.93
CA ILE A 51 13.74 22.62 -0.37
C ILE A 51 13.05 23.80 -1.03
N ARG A 52 13.74 24.93 -1.08
CA ARG A 52 13.22 26.21 -1.62
C ARG A 52 13.96 26.55 -2.88
N ILE A 53 13.20 27.00 -3.86
CA ILE A 53 13.74 27.12 -5.21
C ILE A 53 13.86 28.57 -5.68
N LEU A 54 13.70 29.60 -4.88
CA LEU A 54 14.14 30.96 -5.22
C LEU A 54 14.16 31.89 -4.02
N ASN A 55 15.36 32.42 -3.73
CA ASN A 55 15.60 33.66 -2.95
C ASN A 55 15.01 33.78 -1.53
N THR A 56 14.49 32.72 -0.93
CA THR A 56 13.97 32.78 0.44
C THR A 56 14.25 31.52 1.20
N GLY A 57 15.18 31.63 2.15
CA GLY A 57 15.43 30.55 3.12
C GLY A 57 16.40 29.47 2.69
N GLU A 58 17.21 29.74 1.71
CA GLU A 58 18.41 28.98 1.37
C GLU A 58 19.65 29.61 1.98
N TRP A 59 20.72 28.86 2.15
CA TRP A 59 22.02 29.43 2.46
C TRP A 59 22.61 30.07 1.22
N ARG A 60 23.02 31.35 1.35
CA ARG A 60 23.79 32.09 0.35
C ARG A 60 25.04 32.70 1.00
N SER A 61 26.18 32.46 0.39
CA SER A 61 27.43 33.05 0.84
C SER A 61 27.44 34.57 0.69
N GLY A 62 28.30 35.25 1.44
CA GLY A 62 28.66 36.64 1.13
C GLY A 62 29.31 36.76 -0.25
N SER A 63 29.24 37.95 -0.87
CA SER A 63 29.81 38.19 -2.19
C SER A 63 31.23 37.69 -2.35
N ARG A 64 31.53 37.03 -3.44
CA ARG A 64 32.88 36.59 -3.82
C ARG A 64 33.83 37.73 -4.16
N LEU A 65 33.30 38.90 -4.43
CA LEU A 65 34.12 40.09 -4.63
C LEU A 65 34.18 40.89 -3.32
N ASP A 66 35.39 41.24 -2.86
CA ASP A 66 35.56 42.17 -1.74
C ASP A 66 35.34 43.62 -2.20
N MET A 67 35.25 44.56 -1.28
CA MET A 67 35.08 45.98 -1.57
C MET A 67 36.22 46.59 -2.42
N ARG A 68 37.29 45.84 -2.66
CA ARG A 68 38.41 46.24 -3.53
C ARG A 68 38.45 45.44 -4.83
N GLY A 69 37.40 44.69 -5.14
CA GLY A 69 37.29 43.88 -6.33
C GLY A 69 38.17 42.61 -6.36
N ARG A 70 38.70 42.16 -5.22
CA ARG A 70 39.52 40.94 -5.14
C ARG A 70 38.57 39.72 -4.93
N VAL A 71 38.84 38.65 -5.66
CA VAL A 71 38.06 37.40 -5.57
C VAL A 71 38.40 36.67 -4.26
N ARG A 72 37.40 36.38 -3.45
CA ARG A 72 37.47 35.52 -2.27
C ARG A 72 37.50 34.05 -2.64
N PRO A 73 38.02 33.16 -1.79
CA PRO A 73 37.89 31.72 -1.93
C PRO A 73 36.43 31.29 -2.08
N PHE A 74 36.19 30.18 -2.75
CA PHE A 74 34.86 29.58 -2.79
C PHE A 74 34.32 29.31 -1.39
N PRO A 75 33.02 29.47 -1.17
CA PRO A 75 32.39 29.28 0.12
C PRO A 75 32.24 27.80 0.51
N TRP A 76 32.09 27.58 1.81
CA TRP A 76 31.78 26.26 2.33
C TRP A 76 30.69 26.34 3.41
N VAL A 77 29.98 25.20 3.61
CA VAL A 77 29.04 24.94 4.70
C VAL A 77 29.38 23.61 5.36
N GLN A 78 29.22 23.51 6.68
CA GLN A 78 29.55 22.32 7.46
C GLN A 78 28.44 21.98 8.43
N LEU A 79 28.17 20.70 8.54
CA LEU A 79 27.25 20.10 9.50
C LEU A 79 28.06 19.34 10.55
N ASP A 80 27.88 19.66 11.81
CA ASP A 80 28.56 19.05 12.96
C ASP A 80 27.54 18.38 13.87
N TRP A 81 27.74 17.10 14.21
CA TRP A 81 26.94 16.36 15.18
C TRP A 81 27.63 16.25 16.52
N ASP A 82 26.87 16.30 17.62
CA ASP A 82 27.41 16.19 18.98
C ASP A 82 28.06 14.82 19.28
N TYR A 83 27.77 13.81 18.46
CA TYR A 83 28.35 12.46 18.50
C TYR A 83 28.50 11.90 17.08
N PRO A 84 29.45 10.97 16.84
CA PRO A 84 29.68 10.42 15.52
C PRO A 84 28.46 9.64 15.02
N VAL A 85 28.04 9.91 13.78
CA VAL A 85 26.91 9.28 13.07
C VAL A 85 27.42 8.38 11.94
N ASN A 86 26.69 7.33 11.60
CA ASN A 86 27.00 6.51 10.44
C ASN A 86 26.09 6.94 9.28
N ILE A 87 26.69 7.34 8.17
CA ILE A 87 25.99 7.85 6.99
C ILE A 87 26.43 7.12 5.73
N SER A 88 25.56 7.05 4.72
CA SER A 88 25.87 6.39 3.43
C SER A 88 25.39 7.16 2.21
N GLN A 89 24.68 8.28 2.38
CA GLN A 89 24.19 9.08 1.26
C GLN A 89 24.06 10.55 1.69
N ILE A 90 24.38 11.46 0.78
CA ILE A 90 24.11 12.90 0.91
C ILE A 90 23.38 13.35 -0.36
N ILE A 91 22.35 14.19 -0.19
CA ILE A 91 21.63 14.80 -1.29
C ILE A 91 21.80 16.32 -1.19
N LEU A 92 22.26 16.93 -2.28
CA LEU A 92 22.49 18.36 -2.38
C LEU A 92 21.47 19.00 -3.33
N TYR A 93 20.95 20.16 -2.95
CA TYR A 93 20.02 20.93 -3.77
C TYR A 93 20.57 22.34 -3.94
N ASP A 94 20.82 22.75 -5.20
CA ASP A 94 21.24 24.11 -5.49
C ASP A 94 20.10 25.12 -5.29
N CYS A 95 20.46 26.37 -5.14
CA CYS A 95 19.53 27.49 -5.24
C CYS A 95 19.26 27.77 -6.72
N PRO A 96 18.08 27.52 -7.28
CA PRO A 96 17.81 27.75 -8.68
C PRO A 96 17.62 29.23 -8.97
N ASP A 97 18.72 29.91 -9.12
CA ASP A 97 18.82 31.34 -9.44
C ASP A 97 19.72 31.53 -10.65
N ILE A 98 19.19 32.14 -11.71
CA ILE A 98 19.97 32.43 -12.92
C ILE A 98 21.19 33.32 -12.68
N SER A 99 21.22 34.03 -11.57
CA SER A 99 22.33 34.92 -11.18
C SER A 99 23.36 34.24 -10.28
N SER A 100 23.11 33.02 -9.82
CA SER A 100 23.97 32.31 -8.89
C SER A 100 23.74 30.81 -8.99
N HIS A 101 24.77 30.06 -9.36
CA HIS A 101 24.72 28.61 -9.56
C HIS A 101 25.94 27.94 -8.91
N THR A 102 25.71 27.03 -7.99
CA THR A 102 26.73 26.15 -7.43
C THR A 102 26.84 24.89 -8.31
N ALA A 103 27.81 24.86 -9.22
CA ALA A 103 27.91 23.82 -10.24
C ALA A 103 28.66 22.56 -9.74
N ALA A 104 29.63 22.72 -8.84
CA ALA A 104 30.44 21.63 -8.30
C ALA A 104 30.98 21.94 -6.91
N GLY A 105 31.37 20.90 -6.18
CA GLY A 105 32.00 21.02 -4.87
C GLY A 105 32.68 19.74 -4.42
N THR A 106 33.32 19.79 -3.25
CA THR A 106 33.92 18.64 -2.59
C THR A 106 33.27 18.43 -1.23
N LEU A 107 32.73 17.23 -0.99
CA LEU A 107 32.34 16.76 0.32
C LEU A 107 33.56 16.25 1.06
N SER A 108 33.88 16.82 2.24
CA SER A 108 34.93 16.34 3.12
C SER A 108 34.30 15.81 4.41
N PHE A 109 34.90 14.75 4.94
CA PHE A 109 34.37 14.02 6.09
C PHE A 109 35.36 14.03 7.25
N SER A 110 34.87 13.91 8.49
CA SER A 110 35.70 13.87 9.69
C SER A 110 36.65 12.67 9.78
N ASP A 111 36.42 11.64 8.93
CA ASP A 111 37.31 10.48 8.79
C ASP A 111 38.55 10.76 7.91
N GLY A 112 38.69 11.98 7.40
CA GLY A 112 39.79 12.42 6.54
C GLY A 112 39.59 12.11 5.04
N THR A 113 38.45 11.51 4.65
CA THR A 113 38.15 11.23 3.25
C THR A 113 37.40 12.40 2.58
N SER A 114 37.36 12.40 1.24
CA SER A 114 36.58 13.37 0.47
C SER A 114 35.97 12.74 -0.79
N ILE A 115 34.94 13.37 -1.32
CA ILE A 115 34.22 12.99 -2.57
C ILE A 115 33.98 14.27 -3.36
N ASP A 116 34.42 14.27 -4.62
CA ASP A 116 34.13 15.36 -5.56
C ASP A 116 32.71 15.19 -6.13
N VAL A 117 31.95 16.27 -6.10
CA VAL A 117 30.58 16.33 -6.62
C VAL A 117 30.54 17.28 -7.80
N ASN A 118 30.18 16.76 -8.95
CA ASN A 118 30.06 17.52 -10.19
C ASN A 118 28.62 17.51 -10.70
N LEU A 119 28.30 18.43 -11.61
CA LEU A 119 27.01 18.50 -12.28
C LEU A 119 25.83 18.65 -11.30
N ILE A 120 25.95 19.60 -10.38
CA ILE A 120 24.79 20.02 -9.58
C ILE A 120 23.94 20.89 -10.51
N ALA A 121 22.67 20.54 -10.65
CA ALA A 121 21.76 21.25 -11.56
C ALA A 121 21.21 22.53 -10.91
N ASN A 122 21.06 23.59 -11.71
CA ASN A 122 20.50 24.86 -11.25
C ASN A 122 18.99 24.96 -11.52
N ASP A 123 18.25 23.91 -11.26
CA ASP A 123 16.80 23.82 -11.44
C ASP A 123 16.06 23.32 -10.18
N GLY A 124 16.82 23.19 -9.06
CA GLY A 124 16.33 22.64 -7.81
C GLY A 124 16.26 21.13 -7.77
N ALA A 125 16.75 20.46 -8.81
CA ALA A 125 16.83 19.00 -8.83
C ALA A 125 17.86 18.48 -7.81
N PRO A 126 17.60 17.34 -7.16
CA PRO A 126 18.51 16.73 -6.21
C PRO A 126 19.78 16.21 -6.89
N LYS A 127 20.92 16.40 -6.24
CA LYS A 127 22.18 15.74 -6.58
C LYS A 127 22.50 14.70 -5.52
N VAL A 128 22.25 13.45 -5.83
CA VAL A 128 22.52 12.32 -4.93
C VAL A 128 23.99 11.90 -5.00
N VAL A 129 24.58 11.70 -3.84
CA VAL A 129 25.95 11.21 -3.65
C VAL A 129 25.90 9.99 -2.74
N ASP A 130 26.02 8.79 -3.32
CA ASP A 130 26.09 7.52 -2.61
C ASP A 130 27.54 7.15 -2.30
N PHE A 131 27.75 6.55 -1.14
CA PHE A 131 29.07 6.05 -0.71
C PHE A 131 28.94 4.92 0.31
N ASP A 132 30.03 4.15 0.47
CA ASP A 132 30.10 3.15 1.53
C ASP A 132 29.93 3.79 2.91
N SER A 133 29.30 3.07 3.85
CA SER A 133 29.04 3.56 5.19
C SER A 133 30.27 4.21 5.83
N LYS A 134 30.14 5.46 6.26
CA LYS A 134 31.16 6.24 6.95
C LYS A 134 30.68 6.65 8.33
N ARG A 135 31.55 6.53 9.34
CA ARG A 135 31.29 7.03 10.67
C ARG A 135 31.98 8.40 10.86
N VAL A 136 31.16 9.44 10.89
CA VAL A 136 31.65 10.84 10.88
C VAL A 136 31.02 11.66 11.98
N SER A 137 31.75 12.68 12.47
CA SER A 137 31.25 13.69 13.41
C SER A 137 30.92 15.01 12.72
N TRP A 138 31.41 15.20 11.51
CA TRP A 138 31.04 16.34 10.66
C TRP A 138 31.20 16.00 9.19
N VAL A 139 30.43 16.76 8.34
CA VAL A 139 30.54 16.79 6.91
C VAL A 139 30.63 18.23 6.45
N ARG A 140 31.57 18.54 5.55
CA ARG A 140 31.71 19.88 4.95
C ARG A 140 31.52 19.77 3.42
N PHE A 141 30.68 20.61 2.88
CA PHE A 141 30.61 20.85 1.45
C PHE A 141 31.34 22.14 1.12
N GLN A 142 32.40 22.03 0.31
CA GLN A 142 33.21 23.14 -0.20
C GLN A 142 32.86 23.33 -1.67
N VAL A 143 32.31 24.47 -2.06
CA VAL A 143 32.11 24.81 -3.46
C VAL A 143 33.48 24.84 -4.17
N THR A 144 33.57 24.29 -5.37
CA THR A 144 34.77 24.28 -6.22
C THR A 144 34.56 24.92 -7.57
N ASP A 145 33.30 24.98 -8.02
CA ASP A 145 32.90 25.62 -9.29
C ASP A 145 31.50 26.20 -9.18
N GLY A 146 31.26 27.33 -9.85
CA GLY A 146 29.94 27.98 -9.88
C GLY A 146 29.99 29.38 -10.45
N ASP A 147 28.85 29.83 -10.91
CA ASP A 147 28.64 31.15 -11.52
C ASP A 147 27.92 32.10 -10.55
N GLY A 148 28.27 33.37 -10.57
CA GLY A 148 27.68 34.42 -9.74
C GLY A 148 28.46 34.74 -8.49
N GLU A 149 27.90 35.68 -7.67
CA GLU A 149 28.59 36.23 -6.50
C GLU A 149 28.23 35.55 -5.17
N ASN A 150 26.99 35.11 -5.01
CA ASN A 150 26.45 34.60 -3.77
C ASN A 150 26.11 33.09 -3.92
N LEU A 151 27.13 32.27 -4.04
CA LEU A 151 26.96 30.82 -4.19
C LEU A 151 26.40 30.21 -2.88
N GLY A 152 25.60 29.18 -3.02
CA GLY A 152 24.99 28.54 -1.85
C GLY A 152 24.29 27.23 -2.18
N LEU A 153 23.48 26.76 -1.27
CA LEU A 153 22.62 25.57 -1.44
C LEU A 153 21.25 25.84 -0.82
N SER A 154 20.23 25.27 -1.45
CA SER A 154 18.87 25.28 -0.93
C SER A 154 18.72 24.32 0.25
N GLU A 155 19.28 23.11 0.11
CA GLU A 155 19.20 22.07 1.15
C GLU A 155 20.35 21.07 1.03
N ILE A 156 20.71 20.47 2.16
CA ILE A 156 21.58 19.29 2.28
C ILE A 156 20.81 18.24 3.11
N GLU A 157 20.53 17.11 2.52
CA GLU A 157 20.01 15.96 3.26
C GLU A 157 21.14 14.97 3.52
N VAL A 158 21.18 14.41 4.73
CA VAL A 158 22.16 13.41 5.14
C VAL A 158 21.43 12.17 5.61
N LEU A 159 21.62 11.06 4.89
CA LEU A 159 20.93 9.83 5.18
C LEU A 159 21.83 8.85 5.95
N PRO A 160 21.34 8.34 7.10
CA PRO A 160 22.09 7.41 7.93
C PRO A 160 22.25 6.05 7.24
N SER A 161 23.34 5.37 7.54
CA SER A 161 23.55 3.99 7.10
C SER A 161 22.77 2.99 7.97
N PRO A 162 22.46 1.78 7.44
CA PRO A 162 21.67 0.76 8.15
C PRO A 162 22.19 0.38 9.54
N GLU A 163 23.49 0.52 9.80
CA GLU A 163 24.08 0.23 11.12
C GLU A 163 23.57 1.15 12.22
N SER A 164 23.04 2.31 11.89
CA SER A 164 22.52 3.31 12.84
C SER A 164 20.99 3.31 12.98
N TYR A 165 20.27 2.42 12.30
CA TYR A 165 18.83 2.37 12.41
C TYR A 165 18.38 1.99 13.82
N SER A 166 17.65 2.90 14.46
CA SER A 166 17.13 2.73 15.81
C SER A 166 15.65 2.38 15.88
N ASP A 167 14.96 2.47 14.77
CA ASP A 167 13.53 2.16 14.63
C ASP A 167 13.29 1.08 13.57
N TYR A 168 12.07 0.53 13.55
CA TYR A 168 11.71 -0.58 12.66
C TYR A 168 11.35 -0.11 11.26
N VAL A 169 10.83 1.10 11.12
CA VAL A 169 10.44 1.68 9.82
C VAL A 169 11.65 1.86 8.92
N SER A 170 12.78 2.23 9.48
CA SER A 170 14.04 2.41 8.75
C SER A 170 14.54 1.13 8.06
N TRP A 171 14.11 -0.05 8.53
CA TRP A 171 14.44 -1.33 7.90
C TRP A 171 13.51 -1.69 6.74
N VAL A 172 12.43 -0.95 6.51
CA VAL A 172 11.50 -1.22 5.40
C VAL A 172 12.03 -0.58 4.12
N ASN A 173 12.16 -1.37 3.07
CA ASN A 173 12.43 -0.89 1.72
C ASN A 173 11.18 -1.04 0.84
N PRO A 174 10.36 0.02 0.68
CA PRO A 174 9.12 -0.08 -0.09
C PRO A 174 9.31 -0.35 -1.59
N TYR A 175 10.51 -0.16 -2.15
CA TYR A 175 10.79 -0.45 -3.56
C TYR A 175 10.86 -1.93 -3.90
N VAL A 176 11.00 -2.81 -2.89
CA VAL A 176 11.07 -4.26 -3.11
C VAL A 176 9.82 -4.71 -3.89
N GLU A 177 10.04 -5.47 -4.97
CA GLU A 177 9.04 -6.02 -5.89
C GLU A 177 8.36 -5.01 -6.83
N THR A 178 8.60 -3.72 -6.72
CA THR A 178 7.92 -2.71 -7.56
C THR A 178 8.39 -2.69 -9.01
N ALA A 179 9.56 -3.28 -9.33
CA ALA A 179 10.08 -3.33 -10.70
C ALA A 179 9.39 -4.39 -11.57
N LYS A 180 8.95 -5.50 -10.99
CA LYS A 180 8.38 -6.66 -11.72
C LYS A 180 7.12 -7.24 -11.09
N GLY A 181 6.80 -6.85 -9.87
CA GLY A 181 5.65 -7.35 -9.12
C GLY A 181 4.31 -6.79 -9.62
N ARG A 182 3.26 -7.17 -8.93
CA ARG A 182 1.94 -6.57 -9.10
C ARG A 182 1.88 -5.32 -8.22
N TYR A 183 1.87 -4.18 -8.82
CA TYR A 183 2.12 -2.85 -8.26
C TYR A 183 1.24 -2.40 -7.09
N PHE A 184 0.24 -3.15 -6.71
CA PHE A 184 -0.63 -2.84 -5.56
C PHE A 184 0.02 -3.06 -4.19
N PHE A 185 1.19 -3.69 -4.12
CA PHE A 185 1.94 -3.84 -2.86
C PHE A 185 2.66 -2.57 -2.42
N PHE A 186 2.87 -1.63 -3.33
CA PHE A 186 3.49 -0.36 -3.03
C PHE A 186 2.42 0.63 -2.59
N VAL A 187 2.11 0.67 -1.30
CA VAL A 187 1.16 1.60 -0.71
C VAL A 187 1.78 2.29 0.50
N THR A 188 2.52 3.34 0.23
CA THR A 188 3.16 4.15 1.29
C THR A 188 2.17 4.99 2.06
N GLY A 189 1.11 5.49 1.40
CA GLY A 189 0.00 6.21 2.02
C GLY A 189 -1.05 5.27 2.59
N SER A 190 -0.67 4.36 3.51
CA SER A 190 -1.58 3.51 4.27
C SER A 190 -1.04 3.26 5.67
N LEU A 191 -1.91 3.26 6.67
CA LEU A 191 -1.65 2.66 7.99
C LEU A 191 -1.94 1.15 7.94
N PRO A 192 -1.52 0.36 8.95
CA PRO A 192 -1.85 -1.06 9.01
C PRO A 192 -3.35 -1.28 8.87
N PHE A 193 -3.76 -1.97 7.80
CA PHE A 193 -5.17 -2.21 7.45
C PHE A 193 -6.04 -0.94 7.30
N GLY A 194 -5.44 0.24 7.12
CA GLY A 194 -6.17 1.50 6.97
C GLY A 194 -7.09 1.52 5.75
N MET A 195 -8.18 2.27 5.81
CA MET A 195 -9.09 2.50 4.68
C MET A 195 -8.38 3.30 3.59
N MET A 196 -7.59 4.33 3.96
CA MET A 196 -6.76 5.09 3.04
C MET A 196 -5.63 4.20 2.51
N SER A 197 -5.45 4.17 1.19
CA SER A 197 -4.41 3.39 0.53
C SER A 197 -3.91 4.13 -0.71
N SER A 198 -3.18 5.22 -0.49
CA SER A 198 -2.69 6.08 -1.56
C SER A 198 -1.21 5.86 -1.87
N ALA A 199 -0.87 5.93 -3.14
CA ALA A 199 0.49 5.92 -3.64
C ALA A 199 0.56 6.66 -4.99
N PRO A 200 1.73 7.13 -5.45
CA PRO A 200 1.88 7.66 -6.80
C PRO A 200 1.47 6.62 -7.84
N LEU A 201 0.65 7.01 -8.79
CA LEU A 201 0.31 6.22 -9.96
C LEU A 201 1.34 6.50 -11.04
N THR A 202 2.26 5.57 -11.27
CA THR A 202 3.29 5.71 -12.31
C THR A 202 3.00 4.85 -13.54
N ARG A 203 2.04 3.94 -13.42
CA ARG A 203 1.61 3.04 -14.49
C ARG A 203 0.12 2.77 -14.42
N ASN A 204 -0.58 3.04 -15.52
CA ASN A 204 -2.02 2.79 -15.65
C ASN A 204 -2.25 1.72 -16.72
N ILE A 205 -2.67 0.53 -16.30
CA ILE A 205 -2.92 -0.60 -17.21
C ILE A 205 -4.19 -1.33 -16.82
N ASN A 206 -4.99 -1.68 -17.84
CA ASN A 206 -6.28 -2.34 -17.67
C ASN A 206 -6.17 -3.81 -17.22
N GLN A 207 -4.99 -4.42 -17.32
CA GLN A 207 -4.78 -5.83 -16.99
C GLN A 207 -3.77 -5.97 -15.87
N GLY A 208 -4.21 -6.35 -14.71
CA GLY A 208 -3.32 -6.80 -13.67
C GLY A 208 -2.85 -5.76 -12.66
N GLY A 209 -3.30 -4.53 -12.74
CA GLY A 209 -3.07 -3.51 -11.74
C GLY A 209 -2.17 -2.40 -12.21
N GLY A 210 -2.72 -1.21 -12.31
CA GLY A 210 -1.95 0.03 -12.29
C GLY A 210 -1.38 0.26 -10.90
N GLY A 211 -0.52 1.25 -10.76
CA GLY A 211 0.07 1.64 -9.51
C GLY A 211 1.51 2.11 -9.68
N TYR A 212 2.29 2.00 -8.62
CA TYR A 212 3.69 2.39 -8.66
C TYR A 212 4.55 1.30 -9.32
N SER A 213 5.42 1.71 -10.25
CA SER A 213 6.44 0.86 -10.84
C SER A 213 7.78 1.60 -10.83
N TYR A 214 8.78 1.02 -10.18
CA TYR A 214 10.13 1.60 -10.08
C TYR A 214 10.77 1.94 -11.44
N ASN A 215 10.48 1.14 -12.48
CA ASN A 215 11.02 1.38 -13.81
C ASN A 215 10.28 2.48 -14.60
N SER A 216 9.27 3.11 -14.03
CA SER A 216 8.54 4.21 -14.64
C SER A 216 9.22 5.53 -14.35
N THR A 217 9.18 6.45 -15.32
CA THR A 217 9.76 7.80 -15.23
C THR A 217 8.68 8.88 -15.22
N ARG A 218 7.41 8.52 -15.01
CA ARG A 218 6.28 9.45 -15.05
C ARG A 218 5.27 9.17 -13.96
N VAL A 219 4.75 10.24 -13.37
CA VAL A 219 3.62 10.22 -12.44
C VAL A 219 2.36 10.67 -13.17
N LEU A 220 1.26 9.93 -12.98
CA LEU A 220 -0.05 10.17 -13.59
C LEU A 220 -1.05 10.75 -12.59
N GLY A 221 -0.67 10.80 -11.31
CA GLY A 221 -1.43 11.32 -10.19
C GLY A 221 -1.28 10.46 -8.93
N PHE A 222 -2.12 10.75 -7.94
CA PHE A 222 -2.12 10.12 -6.63
C PHE A 222 -3.53 9.61 -6.32
N PRO A 223 -3.90 8.38 -6.76
CA PRO A 223 -5.19 7.81 -6.40
C PRO A 223 -5.24 7.57 -4.89
N GLN A 224 -6.38 7.87 -4.29
CA GLN A 224 -6.59 7.78 -2.85
C GLN A 224 -6.93 6.37 -2.39
N ILE A 225 -7.46 5.57 -3.30
CA ILE A 225 -7.66 4.15 -3.13
C ILE A 225 -6.76 3.43 -4.13
N HIS A 226 -5.89 2.57 -3.61
CA HIS A 226 -5.04 1.69 -4.39
C HIS A 226 -5.15 0.28 -3.82
N ASP A 227 -6.16 -0.43 -4.25
CA ASP A 227 -6.50 -1.78 -3.82
C ASP A 227 -6.55 -2.72 -5.03
N TRP A 228 -6.56 -4.02 -4.77
CA TRP A 228 -6.64 -5.06 -5.79
C TRP A 228 -7.89 -4.97 -6.67
N VAL A 229 -9.02 -4.63 -6.08
CA VAL A 229 -10.32 -4.64 -6.77
C VAL A 229 -10.87 -3.26 -7.09
N ILE A 230 -10.38 -2.21 -6.45
CA ILE A 230 -10.94 -0.87 -6.56
C ILE A 230 -9.85 0.18 -6.50
N SER A 231 -10.02 1.25 -7.27
CA SER A 231 -9.18 2.44 -7.22
C SER A 231 -10.02 3.67 -7.55
N GLY A 232 -9.54 4.84 -7.21
CA GLY A 232 -10.21 6.09 -7.58
C GLY A 232 -9.78 7.31 -6.80
N LEU A 233 -10.43 8.41 -7.14
CA LEU A 233 -10.12 9.79 -6.77
C LEU A 233 -8.63 10.09 -7.00
N ASN A 234 -8.29 10.37 -8.26
CA ASN A 234 -6.90 10.66 -8.63
C ASN A 234 -6.59 12.14 -8.44
N LEU A 235 -5.83 12.49 -7.41
CA LEU A 235 -5.34 13.85 -7.19
C LEU A 235 -4.07 14.07 -8.01
N MET A 236 -3.98 15.23 -8.71
CA MET A 236 -2.78 15.63 -9.44
C MET A 236 -2.58 17.14 -9.35
N PRO A 237 -1.57 17.62 -8.61
CA PRO A 237 -1.21 19.03 -8.62
C PRO A 237 -0.50 19.37 -9.92
N ILE A 238 -0.83 20.53 -10.46
CA ILE A 238 -0.28 21.05 -11.72
C ILE A 238 -0.02 22.56 -11.64
N THR A 239 0.74 23.05 -12.59
CA THR A 239 0.90 24.48 -12.85
C THR A 239 0.50 24.83 -14.29
N GLY A 240 0.00 26.06 -14.49
CA GLY A 240 -0.31 26.58 -15.82
C GLY A 240 -1.53 25.93 -16.49
N GLN A 241 -1.45 25.75 -17.79
CA GLN A 241 -2.54 25.22 -18.62
C GLN A 241 -2.21 23.78 -19.09
N ILE A 242 -3.22 22.94 -19.06
CA ILE A 242 -3.14 21.56 -19.56
C ILE A 242 -4.26 21.26 -20.54
N ASP A 243 -4.07 20.22 -21.36
CA ASP A 243 -5.09 19.69 -22.24
C ASP A 243 -5.70 18.41 -21.63
N THR A 244 -6.77 18.58 -20.86
CA THR A 244 -7.49 17.48 -20.21
C THR A 244 -8.08 16.47 -21.21
N ARG A 245 -8.29 16.85 -22.47
CA ARG A 245 -8.81 15.97 -23.53
C ARG A 245 -7.85 14.83 -23.87
N LYS A 246 -6.56 15.04 -23.62
CA LYS A 246 -5.52 14.01 -23.80
C LYS A 246 -5.45 13.02 -22.64
N GLY A 247 -6.35 13.14 -21.66
CA GLY A 247 -6.32 12.31 -20.47
C GLY A 247 -5.00 12.45 -19.74
N GLU A 248 -4.51 11.36 -19.18
CA GLU A 248 -3.27 11.32 -18.38
C GLU A 248 -2.04 11.83 -19.15
N SER A 249 -1.95 11.60 -20.45
CA SER A 249 -0.86 12.13 -21.27
C SER A 249 -0.84 13.68 -21.30
N GLY A 250 -1.99 14.31 -21.05
CA GLY A 250 -2.15 15.77 -20.99
C GLY A 250 -1.62 16.36 -19.69
N TRP A 251 -1.66 15.63 -18.58
CA TRP A 251 -1.27 16.15 -17.27
C TRP A 251 -0.15 15.38 -16.54
N SER A 252 0.32 14.25 -17.03
CA SER A 252 1.42 13.53 -16.39
C SER A 252 2.71 14.35 -16.33
N SER A 253 3.50 14.12 -15.28
CA SER A 253 4.84 14.72 -15.10
C SER A 253 5.92 13.64 -15.11
N SER A 254 7.10 13.96 -15.61
CA SER A 254 8.30 13.21 -15.29
C SER A 254 8.68 13.39 -13.82
N PHE A 255 9.45 12.45 -13.28
CA PHE A 255 10.07 12.51 -11.97
C PHE A 255 11.36 11.68 -11.95
N SER A 256 12.20 11.92 -10.96
CA SER A 256 13.40 11.13 -10.67
C SER A 256 13.29 10.49 -9.30
N HIS A 257 13.89 9.30 -9.14
CA HIS A 257 14.05 8.69 -7.83
C HIS A 257 15.07 9.42 -6.94
N ASP A 258 15.91 10.28 -7.53
CA ASP A 258 16.97 10.96 -6.79
C ASP A 258 16.43 11.84 -5.63
N GLY A 259 15.30 12.50 -5.82
CA GLY A 259 14.65 13.29 -4.74
C GLY A 259 13.50 12.57 -4.06
N GLU A 260 13.25 11.32 -4.42
CA GLU A 260 12.14 10.56 -3.87
C GLU A 260 12.46 10.01 -2.48
N ILE A 261 11.59 10.26 -1.50
CA ILE A 261 11.65 9.62 -0.19
C ILE A 261 10.42 8.75 -0.03
N VAL A 262 10.66 7.48 0.31
CA VAL A 262 9.62 6.46 0.38
C VAL A 262 9.71 5.71 1.69
N GLN A 263 8.68 5.82 2.52
CA GLN A 263 8.59 5.18 3.82
C GLN A 263 7.16 4.71 4.09
N PRO A 264 6.95 3.71 4.96
CA PRO A 264 5.61 3.43 5.46
C PRO A 264 4.96 4.69 6.06
N GLY A 265 3.82 5.10 5.52
CA GLY A 265 3.08 6.27 5.98
C GLY A 265 3.57 7.62 5.45
N TYR A 266 4.61 7.64 4.59
CA TYR A 266 5.11 8.89 4.00
C TYR A 266 5.70 8.67 2.62
N HIS A 267 5.44 9.62 1.71
CA HIS A 267 6.03 9.66 0.37
C HIS A 267 6.29 11.09 -0.05
N ARG A 268 7.47 11.37 -0.60
CA ARG A 268 7.82 12.65 -1.23
C ARG A 268 8.39 12.40 -2.62
N LEU A 269 8.00 13.19 -3.61
CA LEU A 269 8.62 13.23 -4.93
C LEU A 269 8.46 14.62 -5.57
N PHE A 270 9.28 14.88 -6.58
CA PHE A 270 9.23 16.11 -7.37
C PHE A 270 8.61 15.89 -8.74
N LEU A 271 7.65 16.74 -9.10
CA LEU A 271 7.00 16.75 -10.41
C LEU A 271 7.76 17.71 -11.33
N ASP A 272 8.70 17.20 -12.15
CA ASP A 272 9.60 18.02 -12.99
C ASP A 272 8.86 18.99 -13.90
N ARG A 273 7.78 18.54 -14.55
CA ARG A 273 6.99 19.36 -15.47
C ARG A 273 6.39 20.59 -14.80
N TYR A 274 6.06 20.50 -13.54
CA TYR A 274 5.28 21.48 -12.82
C TYR A 274 6.08 22.25 -11.77
N GLY A 275 7.29 21.79 -11.45
CA GLY A 275 8.09 22.36 -10.38
C GLY A 275 7.39 22.27 -9.04
N ILE A 276 6.83 21.11 -8.70
CA ILE A 276 6.07 20.90 -7.45
C ILE A 276 6.66 19.74 -6.66
N TRP A 277 7.05 19.98 -5.44
CA TRP A 277 7.24 18.92 -4.45
C TRP A 277 5.89 18.45 -3.93
N VAL A 278 5.64 17.17 -4.02
CA VAL A 278 4.47 16.52 -3.47
C VAL A 278 4.90 15.64 -2.32
N GLU A 279 4.41 15.97 -1.14
CA GLU A 279 4.56 15.15 0.07
C GLU A 279 3.19 14.60 0.47
N GLN A 280 3.17 13.35 0.89
CA GLN A 280 1.96 12.65 1.31
C GLN A 280 2.18 11.97 2.64
N THR A 281 1.25 12.15 3.56
CA THR A 281 1.11 11.36 4.79
C THR A 281 -0.36 11.04 5.04
N ILE A 282 -0.67 10.27 6.09
CA ILE A 282 -2.02 9.73 6.25
C ILE A 282 -2.43 9.54 7.72
N THR A 283 -3.74 9.45 7.93
CA THR A 283 -4.38 8.75 9.05
C THR A 283 -5.02 7.45 8.55
N GLU A 284 -5.87 6.80 9.35
CA GLU A 284 -6.56 5.57 8.93
C GLU A 284 -7.49 5.79 7.73
N ARG A 285 -8.19 6.97 7.67
CA ARG A 285 -9.21 7.30 6.66
C ARG A 285 -8.95 8.60 5.90
N VAL A 286 -7.85 9.32 6.22
CA VAL A 286 -7.56 10.64 5.62
C VAL A 286 -6.18 10.65 4.98
N GLY A 287 -6.09 11.05 3.73
CA GLY A 287 -4.83 11.40 3.07
C GLY A 287 -4.52 12.88 3.28
N PHE A 288 -3.29 13.22 3.58
CA PHE A 288 -2.84 14.57 3.82
C PHE A 288 -1.65 14.89 2.91
N TYR A 289 -1.76 15.94 2.12
CA TYR A 289 -0.78 16.35 1.14
C TYR A 289 -0.24 17.73 1.46
N ARG A 290 1.07 17.92 1.22
CA ARG A 290 1.74 19.19 1.20
C ARG A 290 2.34 19.39 -0.20
N LEU A 291 1.86 20.42 -0.89
CA LEU A 291 2.28 20.78 -2.25
C LEU A 291 3.14 22.03 -2.15
N THR A 292 4.45 21.91 -2.36
CA THR A 292 5.38 23.04 -2.31
C THR A 292 5.79 23.44 -3.73
N TYR A 293 5.50 24.67 -4.10
CA TYR A 293 5.75 25.19 -5.44
C TYR A 293 7.16 25.76 -5.55
N ALA A 294 7.89 25.26 -6.50
CA ALA A 294 9.30 25.57 -6.69
C ALA A 294 9.55 26.93 -7.37
N GLN A 295 8.58 27.42 -8.09
CA GLN A 295 8.71 28.66 -8.88
C GLN A 295 7.36 29.41 -8.92
N GLU A 296 7.41 30.71 -9.24
CA GLU A 296 6.20 31.49 -9.44
C GLU A 296 5.36 30.89 -10.58
N SER A 297 4.12 30.56 -10.28
CA SER A 297 3.24 29.83 -11.21
C SER A 297 1.76 30.03 -10.89
N LEU A 298 0.90 29.48 -11.76
CA LEU A 298 -0.55 29.36 -11.51
C LEU A 298 -0.84 27.97 -10.97
N ALA A 299 -1.13 27.90 -9.68
CA ALA A 299 -1.35 26.64 -8.96
C ALA A 299 -2.76 26.10 -9.17
N LYS A 300 -2.83 24.81 -9.48
CA LYS A 300 -4.09 24.08 -9.64
C LYS A 300 -3.98 22.67 -9.09
N VAL A 301 -5.11 22.10 -8.69
CA VAL A 301 -5.23 20.71 -8.28
C VAL A 301 -6.35 20.06 -9.08
N LEU A 302 -5.99 18.99 -9.80
CA LEU A 302 -6.94 18.14 -10.51
C LEU A 302 -7.45 17.03 -9.58
N LEU A 303 -8.73 16.76 -9.66
CA LEU A 303 -9.36 15.57 -9.10
C LEU A 303 -9.95 14.75 -10.26
N GLY A 304 -9.26 13.69 -10.65
CA GLY A 304 -9.70 12.75 -11.68
C GLY A 304 -10.78 11.82 -11.16
N LEU A 305 -11.95 11.86 -11.80
CA LEU A 305 -13.16 11.13 -11.41
C LEU A 305 -13.68 10.23 -12.54
N GLY A 306 -13.03 10.20 -13.70
CA GLY A 306 -13.43 9.45 -14.87
C GLY A 306 -12.28 8.74 -15.56
N GLY A 307 -12.59 7.92 -16.54
CA GLY A 307 -11.60 7.14 -17.26
C GLY A 307 -11.21 5.86 -16.52
N HIS A 308 -9.98 5.40 -16.76
CA HIS A 308 -9.39 4.27 -16.07
C HIS A 308 -8.34 4.78 -15.09
N ILE A 309 -8.47 4.42 -13.83
CA ILE A 309 -7.55 4.84 -12.76
C ILE A 309 -7.03 3.58 -12.07
N SER A 310 -5.73 3.35 -12.17
CA SER A 310 -5.05 2.20 -11.57
C SER A 310 -5.67 0.85 -11.95
N THR A 311 -6.57 0.31 -11.15
CA THR A 311 -7.20 -1.01 -11.34
C THR A 311 -8.66 -0.94 -11.73
N SER A 312 -9.26 0.24 -11.80
CA SER A 312 -10.69 0.44 -11.94
C SER A 312 -11.07 1.33 -13.10
N THR A 313 -12.24 1.05 -13.69
CA THR A 313 -12.88 1.95 -14.64
C THR A 313 -13.95 2.76 -13.91
N MET A 314 -13.89 4.08 -14.03
CA MET A 314 -14.90 4.98 -13.50
C MET A 314 -16.11 4.99 -14.45
N VAL A 315 -17.30 4.80 -13.91
CA VAL A 315 -18.54 4.64 -14.68
C VAL A 315 -19.62 5.65 -14.28
N GLY A 316 -19.24 6.71 -13.63
CA GLY A 316 -20.07 7.81 -13.20
C GLY A 316 -19.37 8.60 -12.11
N ALA A 317 -19.72 9.87 -11.97
CA ALA A 317 -19.21 10.73 -10.90
C ALA A 317 -20.12 11.93 -10.67
N HIS A 318 -20.01 12.50 -9.49
CA HIS A 318 -20.55 13.80 -9.14
C HIS A 318 -19.56 14.54 -8.26
N ALA A 319 -19.34 15.81 -8.52
CA ALA A 319 -18.56 16.69 -7.64
C ALA A 319 -19.24 18.05 -7.53
N SER A 320 -19.24 18.61 -6.33
CA SER A 320 -19.81 19.94 -6.03
C SER A 320 -18.85 20.79 -5.22
N ARG A 321 -18.83 22.07 -5.50
CA ARG A 321 -18.22 23.13 -4.67
C ARG A 321 -19.11 23.32 -3.46
N VAL A 322 -18.69 22.81 -2.29
CA VAL A 322 -19.43 23.01 -1.03
C VAL A 322 -19.22 24.45 -0.54
N ASN A 323 -17.98 24.91 -0.59
CA ASN A 323 -17.58 26.27 -0.30
C ASN A 323 -16.23 26.56 -1.00
N GLU A 324 -15.55 27.65 -0.63
CA GLU A 324 -14.29 28.07 -1.25
C GLU A 324 -13.09 27.18 -0.91
N THR A 325 -13.22 26.30 0.08
CA THR A 325 -12.14 25.39 0.52
C THR A 325 -12.52 23.92 0.44
N GLU A 326 -13.77 23.57 0.09
CA GLU A 326 -14.22 22.18 0.13
C GLU A 326 -14.94 21.78 -1.16
N ILE A 327 -14.51 20.64 -1.71
CA ILE A 327 -15.15 19.91 -2.81
C ILE A 327 -15.61 18.56 -2.26
N ALA A 328 -16.87 18.20 -2.50
CA ALA A 328 -17.40 16.90 -2.10
C ALA A 328 -18.18 16.24 -3.24
N GLY A 329 -18.29 14.93 -3.20
CA GLY A 329 -19.01 14.22 -4.24
C GLY A 329 -18.90 12.68 -4.10
N TYR A 330 -19.08 12.01 -5.21
CA TYR A 330 -18.89 10.57 -5.32
C TYR A 330 -18.37 10.20 -6.70
N PHE A 331 -17.79 9.02 -6.79
CA PHE A 331 -17.54 8.35 -8.06
C PHE A 331 -18.06 6.92 -7.99
N ASP A 332 -18.56 6.45 -9.13
CA ASP A 332 -18.94 5.06 -9.32
C ASP A 332 -17.81 4.36 -10.06
N THR A 333 -17.35 3.26 -9.52
CA THR A 333 -16.24 2.50 -10.07
C THR A 333 -16.62 1.04 -10.25
N THR A 334 -16.19 0.46 -11.36
CA THR A 334 -16.27 -0.98 -11.56
C THR A 334 -15.02 -1.62 -10.97
N GLY A 335 -15.23 -2.64 -10.14
CA GLY A 335 -14.15 -3.49 -9.68
C GLY A 335 -13.49 -4.27 -10.81
N ARG A 336 -12.42 -4.97 -10.47
CA ARG A 336 -11.74 -5.89 -11.39
C ARG A 336 -12.66 -7.00 -11.89
N VAL A 337 -12.31 -7.51 -13.06
CA VAL A 337 -12.97 -8.62 -13.78
C VAL A 337 -13.13 -9.91 -12.95
N TRP A 338 -12.55 -9.98 -11.76
CA TRP A 338 -12.47 -11.22 -10.96
C TRP A 338 -13.53 -11.33 -9.86
N GLY A 339 -14.57 -10.52 -9.90
CA GLY A 339 -15.66 -10.59 -8.94
C GLY A 339 -15.73 -9.39 -8.01
N GLY A 340 -16.70 -9.36 -7.16
CA GLY A 340 -17.11 -8.23 -6.34
C GLY A 340 -18.39 -7.60 -6.85
N VAL A 341 -18.59 -6.33 -6.55
CA VAL A 341 -19.72 -5.56 -7.06
C VAL A 341 -19.45 -5.13 -8.50
N ASP A 342 -20.51 -5.14 -9.34
CA ASP A 342 -20.40 -4.59 -10.69
C ASP A 342 -20.09 -3.10 -10.67
N LYS A 343 -20.63 -2.40 -9.70
CA LYS A 343 -20.43 -0.98 -9.49
C LYS A 343 -20.45 -0.66 -7.99
N ALA A 344 -19.33 -0.14 -7.48
CA ALA A 344 -19.24 0.39 -6.14
C ALA A 344 -19.27 1.91 -6.19
N ARG A 345 -19.99 2.55 -5.26
CA ARG A 345 -19.96 3.98 -5.06
C ARG A 345 -19.04 4.32 -3.92
N VAL A 346 -18.18 5.31 -4.16
CA VAL A 346 -17.28 5.89 -3.16
C VAL A 346 -17.58 7.37 -3.05
N TYR A 347 -17.87 7.81 -1.85
CA TYR A 347 -18.09 9.22 -1.53
C TYR A 347 -16.78 9.84 -1.06
N PHE A 348 -16.55 11.10 -1.37
CA PHE A 348 -15.32 11.78 -0.99
C PHE A 348 -15.57 13.22 -0.53
N VAL A 349 -14.64 13.70 0.29
CA VAL A 349 -14.46 15.11 0.65
C VAL A 349 -13.00 15.45 0.43
N VAL A 350 -12.74 16.54 -0.28
CA VAL A 350 -11.41 17.14 -0.44
C VAL A 350 -11.46 18.54 0.13
N ARG A 351 -10.58 18.82 1.07
CA ARG A 351 -10.50 20.12 1.73
C ARG A 351 -9.10 20.71 1.56
N PHE A 352 -9.06 22.02 1.28
CA PHE A 352 -7.84 22.80 1.11
C PHE A 352 -7.69 23.76 2.29
N GLU A 353 -6.46 23.99 2.72
CA GLU A 353 -6.18 24.98 3.77
C GLU A 353 -6.54 26.40 3.33
N ARG A 354 -6.34 26.69 2.06
CA ARG A 354 -6.62 28.00 1.46
C ARG A 354 -7.75 27.93 0.43
N PRO A 355 -8.50 29.03 0.22
CA PRO A 355 -9.58 29.05 -0.76
C PRO A 355 -9.05 28.94 -2.20
N PHE A 356 -9.73 28.16 -3.04
CA PHE A 356 -9.58 28.20 -4.49
C PHE A 356 -10.48 29.28 -5.09
N ARG A 357 -10.04 29.91 -6.18
CA ARG A 357 -10.72 31.00 -6.86
C ARG A 357 -11.90 30.50 -7.69
N THR A 358 -11.63 29.49 -8.53
CA THR A 358 -12.63 28.90 -9.42
C THR A 358 -12.55 27.38 -9.36
N LEU A 359 -13.68 26.73 -9.63
CA LEU A 359 -13.75 25.30 -9.87
C LEU A 359 -14.12 25.07 -11.33
N ASN A 360 -13.25 24.43 -12.09
CA ASN A 360 -13.51 24.06 -13.48
C ASN A 360 -13.78 22.56 -13.57
N SER A 361 -14.43 22.11 -14.67
CA SER A 361 -14.61 20.67 -14.93
C SER A 361 -14.26 20.29 -16.35
N TRP A 362 -14.05 19.00 -16.55
CA TRP A 362 -13.99 18.40 -17.89
C TRP A 362 -14.73 17.07 -17.89
N THR A 363 -15.30 16.71 -19.05
CA THR A 363 -15.88 15.40 -19.32
C THR A 363 -15.59 15.08 -20.79
N GLY A 364 -14.67 14.16 -21.03
CA GLY A 364 -14.15 13.89 -22.37
C GLY A 364 -13.55 15.16 -23.00
N ASN A 365 -14.15 15.65 -24.06
CA ASN A 365 -13.69 16.83 -24.79
C ASN A 365 -14.34 18.15 -24.29
N GLU A 366 -15.36 18.06 -23.47
CA GLU A 366 -16.08 19.23 -22.95
C GLU A 366 -15.39 19.78 -21.71
N ARG A 367 -15.32 21.11 -21.61
CA ARG A 367 -14.78 21.82 -20.46
C ARG A 367 -15.73 22.93 -20.05
N GLN A 368 -15.93 23.10 -18.75
CA GLN A 368 -16.73 24.17 -18.17
C GLN A 368 -15.89 24.88 -17.12
N CYS A 369 -16.03 26.21 -17.07
CA CYS A 369 -15.30 27.05 -16.12
C CYS A 369 -16.23 27.58 -15.04
N ASP A 370 -15.68 27.80 -13.85
CA ASP A 370 -16.32 28.33 -12.66
C ASP A 370 -17.70 27.73 -12.38
N ILE A 371 -17.67 26.41 -12.22
CA ILE A 371 -18.86 25.60 -11.95
C ILE A 371 -19.15 25.52 -10.45
N THR A 372 -20.40 25.25 -10.11
CA THR A 372 -20.82 24.87 -8.75
C THR A 372 -20.91 23.36 -8.58
N GLN A 373 -21.15 22.63 -9.65
CA GLN A 373 -21.23 21.17 -9.66
C GLN A 373 -20.95 20.59 -11.05
N MET A 374 -20.55 19.33 -11.09
CA MET A 374 -20.40 18.55 -12.33
C MET A 374 -20.92 17.13 -12.18
N ASN A 375 -21.32 16.52 -13.28
CA ASN A 375 -21.55 15.09 -13.39
C ASN A 375 -20.58 14.50 -14.41
N GLY A 376 -19.92 13.41 -14.03
CA GLY A 376 -19.04 12.65 -14.92
C GLY A 376 -19.82 11.87 -15.95
N SER A 377 -19.12 11.38 -16.96
CA SER A 377 -19.72 10.52 -17.97
C SER A 377 -20.16 9.17 -17.39
N THR A 378 -21.35 8.75 -17.77
CA THR A 378 -21.85 7.36 -17.54
C THR A 378 -21.64 6.47 -18.76
N GLU A 379 -21.08 7.00 -19.84
CA GLU A 379 -20.76 6.23 -21.03
C GLU A 379 -19.62 5.25 -20.74
N VAL A 380 -19.82 4.00 -21.15
CA VAL A 380 -18.84 2.95 -21.02
C VAL A 380 -18.71 2.25 -22.36
N TYR A 381 -17.51 2.19 -22.88
CA TYR A 381 -17.20 1.49 -24.12
C TYR A 381 -16.17 0.38 -23.90
N THR A 382 -16.24 -0.66 -24.73
CA THR A 382 -15.26 -1.75 -24.70
C THR A 382 -14.09 -1.39 -25.62
N ILE A 383 -12.87 -1.53 -25.13
CA ILE A 383 -11.66 -1.30 -25.93
C ILE A 383 -11.64 -2.36 -27.05
N PRO A 384 -11.49 -1.98 -28.33
CA PRO A 384 -11.42 -2.92 -29.44
C PRO A 384 -10.33 -3.98 -29.21
N GLY A 385 -10.69 -5.26 -29.39
CA GLY A 385 -9.78 -6.38 -29.16
C GLY A 385 -9.55 -6.77 -27.69
N SER A 386 -10.32 -6.21 -26.76
CA SER A 386 -10.22 -6.45 -25.33
C SER A 386 -11.59 -6.67 -24.71
N SER A 387 -11.65 -7.36 -23.57
CA SER A 387 -12.86 -7.44 -22.72
C SER A 387 -12.98 -6.27 -21.74
N PHE A 388 -12.03 -5.32 -21.76
CA PHE A 388 -11.98 -4.22 -20.80
C PHE A 388 -12.90 -3.08 -21.20
N LYS A 389 -13.58 -2.55 -20.19
CA LYS A 389 -14.41 -1.37 -20.28
C LYS A 389 -13.59 -0.13 -19.96
N GLN A 390 -13.91 0.96 -20.64
CA GLN A 390 -13.35 2.28 -20.38
C GLN A 390 -14.46 3.33 -20.45
N SER A 391 -14.24 4.46 -19.78
CA SER A 391 -15.12 5.63 -19.89
C SER A 391 -14.30 6.87 -20.27
N PRO A 392 -14.94 7.94 -20.78
CA PRO A 392 -14.26 9.22 -20.96
C PRO A 392 -13.62 9.73 -19.69
N THR A 393 -12.46 10.34 -19.78
CA THR A 393 -11.86 11.03 -18.62
C THR A 393 -12.77 12.16 -18.17
N SER A 394 -12.93 12.32 -16.87
CA SER A 394 -13.69 13.44 -16.29
C SER A 394 -13.12 13.82 -14.93
N GLY A 395 -13.41 15.01 -14.48
CA GLY A 395 -12.96 15.48 -13.19
C GLY A 395 -13.16 16.98 -12.99
N VAL A 396 -12.60 17.49 -11.91
CA VAL A 396 -12.61 18.91 -11.57
C VAL A 396 -11.20 19.44 -11.37
N GLU A 397 -11.02 20.74 -11.62
CA GLU A 397 -9.78 21.50 -11.46
C GLU A 397 -10.06 22.66 -10.51
N ALA A 398 -9.47 22.61 -9.30
CA ALA A 398 -9.47 23.73 -8.37
C ALA A 398 -8.31 24.67 -8.72
N ASP A 399 -8.60 25.95 -9.02
CA ASP A 399 -7.62 26.97 -9.41
C ASP A 399 -7.37 27.93 -8.24
N PHE A 400 -6.14 28.00 -7.76
CA PHE A 400 -5.72 28.86 -6.63
C PHE A 400 -5.13 30.18 -7.09
N GLY A 401 -4.90 30.35 -8.39
CA GLY A 401 -4.23 31.51 -8.96
C GLY A 401 -2.73 31.49 -8.74
N GLY A 402 -2.11 32.69 -8.65
CA GLY A 402 -0.66 32.80 -8.51
C GLY A 402 -0.15 32.31 -7.16
N VAL A 403 0.96 31.58 -7.18
CA VAL A 403 1.77 31.19 -6.02
C VAL A 403 3.21 31.62 -6.22
N LYS A 404 3.90 31.90 -5.13
CA LYS A 404 5.30 32.27 -5.10
C LYS A 404 6.19 31.04 -4.87
N PRO A 405 7.49 31.10 -5.19
CA PRO A 405 8.44 30.05 -4.83
C PRO A 405 8.43 29.76 -3.32
N GLY A 406 8.45 28.45 -2.98
CA GLY A 406 8.35 27.99 -1.61
C GLY A 406 6.95 28.05 -0.98
N GLU A 407 5.96 28.61 -1.68
CA GLU A 407 4.58 28.66 -1.17
C GLU A 407 3.97 27.26 -1.18
N GLN A 408 3.20 26.96 -0.13
CA GLN A 408 2.60 25.65 0.08
C GLN A 408 1.08 25.71 -0.05
N ILE A 409 0.50 24.63 -0.54
CA ILE A 409 -0.93 24.34 -0.48
C ILE A 409 -1.10 23.01 0.24
N LEU A 410 -1.82 23.01 1.36
CA LEU A 410 -2.16 21.79 2.09
C LEU A 410 -3.53 21.27 1.63
N VAL A 411 -3.61 19.95 1.43
CA VAL A 411 -4.81 19.28 0.93
C VAL A 411 -5.10 18.04 1.79
N LYS A 412 -6.33 17.93 2.27
CA LYS A 412 -6.84 16.71 2.90
C LYS A 412 -7.86 16.05 2.00
N THR A 413 -7.80 14.73 1.95
CA THR A 413 -8.76 13.90 1.24
C THR A 413 -9.31 12.85 2.20
N ALA A 414 -10.61 12.68 2.24
CA ALA A 414 -11.23 11.56 2.96
C ALA A 414 -12.30 10.92 2.08
N PHE A 415 -12.56 9.66 2.29
CA PHE A 415 -13.66 8.98 1.61
C PHE A 415 -14.43 8.06 2.54
N SER A 416 -15.61 7.67 2.09
CA SER A 416 -16.51 6.71 2.71
C SER A 416 -17.18 5.88 1.63
N TYR A 417 -17.51 4.64 1.96
CA TYR A 417 -18.36 3.79 1.11
C TYR A 417 -19.85 3.97 1.43
N VAL A 418 -20.21 4.89 2.33
CA VAL A 418 -21.57 5.07 2.83
C VAL A 418 -22.18 6.40 2.44
N SER A 419 -21.52 7.52 2.76
CA SER A 419 -22.05 8.86 2.44
C SER A 419 -20.95 9.94 2.43
N ILE A 420 -21.29 11.12 1.88
CA ILE A 420 -20.43 12.32 1.96
C ILE A 420 -20.28 12.78 3.41
N GLU A 421 -21.34 12.71 4.18
CA GLU A 421 -21.36 13.08 5.61
C GLU A 421 -20.38 12.22 6.41
N ASN A 422 -20.35 10.91 6.17
CA ASN A 422 -19.38 10.00 6.77
C ASN A 422 -17.94 10.30 6.34
N ALA A 423 -17.70 10.59 5.06
CA ALA A 423 -16.38 11.00 4.61
C ALA A 423 -15.90 12.29 5.31
N ARG A 424 -16.81 13.24 5.53
CA ARG A 424 -16.51 14.47 6.26
C ARG A 424 -16.26 14.19 7.75
N GLU A 425 -17.05 13.35 8.38
CA GLU A 425 -16.87 12.95 9.78
C GLU A 425 -15.54 12.22 9.98
N ASN A 426 -15.15 11.31 9.07
CA ASN A 426 -13.84 10.68 9.08
C ASN A 426 -12.72 11.73 9.10
N MET A 427 -12.80 12.77 8.24
CA MET A 427 -11.81 13.83 8.18
C MET A 427 -11.78 14.69 9.46
N ASP A 428 -12.95 15.12 9.94
CA ASP A 428 -13.06 16.02 11.07
C ASP A 428 -12.64 15.37 12.39
N GLN A 429 -12.82 14.06 12.53
CA GLN A 429 -12.44 13.31 13.72
C GLN A 429 -10.96 12.91 13.72
N GLU A 430 -10.42 12.44 12.57
CA GLU A 430 -9.06 11.90 12.52
C GLU A 430 -8.00 12.98 12.26
N CYS A 431 -8.35 14.05 11.54
CA CYS A 431 -7.40 15.09 11.16
C CYS A 431 -8.04 16.50 11.23
N PRO A 432 -8.40 16.99 12.44
CA PRO A 432 -9.07 18.29 12.60
C PRO A 432 -8.14 19.48 12.32
N HIS A 433 -6.84 19.33 12.41
CA HIS A 433 -5.83 20.38 12.29
C HIS A 433 -5.04 20.29 10.98
N TRP A 434 -4.31 21.37 10.64
CA TRP A 434 -3.48 21.46 9.43
C TRP A 434 -1.98 21.24 9.70
N ASP A 435 -1.62 20.56 10.79
CA ASP A 435 -0.24 20.22 11.12
C ASP A 435 0.16 18.92 10.38
N PHE A 436 0.81 19.08 9.25
CA PHE A 436 1.29 17.98 8.40
C PHE A 436 2.34 17.12 9.12
N GLU A 437 3.27 17.75 9.85
CA GLU A 437 4.36 17.04 10.51
C GLU A 437 3.86 16.22 11.71
N GLN A 438 2.85 16.70 12.40
CA GLN A 438 2.21 15.93 13.47
C GLN A 438 1.64 14.62 12.90
N VAL A 439 0.82 14.69 11.83
CA VAL A 439 0.21 13.50 11.21
C VAL A 439 1.26 12.54 10.69
N ARG A 440 2.32 13.06 10.07
CA ARG A 440 3.45 12.25 9.60
C ARG A 440 4.15 11.50 10.74
N THR A 441 4.44 12.21 11.83
CA THR A 441 5.08 11.61 13.02
C THR A 441 4.20 10.54 13.66
N GLU A 442 2.89 10.78 13.74
CA GLU A 442 1.91 9.81 14.24
C GLU A 442 1.84 8.57 13.35
N ALA A 443 1.82 8.73 12.01
CA ALA A 443 1.83 7.61 11.07
C ALA A 443 3.07 6.73 11.20
N LEU A 444 4.25 7.35 11.35
CA LEU A 444 5.50 6.64 11.59
C LEU A 444 5.51 5.90 12.93
N SER A 445 4.96 6.54 13.98
CA SER A 445 4.83 5.93 15.31
C SER A 445 3.94 4.67 15.27
N VAL A 446 2.82 4.75 14.57
CA VAL A 446 1.93 3.58 14.36
C VAL A 446 2.66 2.45 13.65
N TRP A 447 3.39 2.74 12.56
CA TRP A 447 4.16 1.71 11.86
C TRP A 447 5.26 1.11 12.73
N ASN A 448 5.99 1.92 13.50
CA ASN A 448 7.00 1.42 14.43
C ASN A 448 6.41 0.53 15.52
N GLU A 449 5.24 0.87 16.06
CA GLU A 449 4.53 0.01 17.02
C GLU A 449 4.16 -1.34 16.39
N TRP A 450 3.61 -1.33 15.16
CA TRP A 450 3.17 -2.56 14.50
C TRP A 450 4.34 -3.46 14.08
N LEU A 451 5.37 -2.89 13.48
CA LEU A 451 6.57 -3.64 13.06
C LEU A 451 7.34 -4.14 14.28
N GLY A 452 7.40 -3.35 15.36
CA GLY A 452 8.11 -3.68 16.60
C GLY A 452 7.46 -4.78 17.44
N LYS A 453 6.30 -5.32 17.04
CA LYS A 453 5.73 -6.53 17.67
C LYS A 453 6.60 -7.77 17.44
N ILE A 454 7.51 -7.71 16.49
CA ILE A 454 8.52 -8.75 16.26
C ILE A 454 9.89 -8.08 16.20
N ASP A 455 10.69 -8.25 17.25
CA ASP A 455 12.06 -7.74 17.32
C ASP A 455 13.07 -8.82 16.86
N VAL A 456 13.66 -8.59 15.67
CA VAL A 456 14.63 -9.52 15.07
C VAL A 456 16.06 -9.11 15.42
N LYS A 457 16.81 -10.05 15.99
CA LYS A 457 18.23 -9.88 16.34
C LYS A 457 19.12 -10.83 15.54
N GLY A 458 20.31 -10.35 15.20
CA GLY A 458 21.27 -11.11 14.38
C GLY A 458 20.95 -11.02 12.89
N GLY A 459 21.62 -11.86 12.09
CA GLY A 459 21.56 -11.79 10.64
C GLY A 459 22.30 -10.59 10.05
N THR A 460 22.27 -10.46 8.73
CA THR A 460 22.81 -9.31 8.00
C THR A 460 21.78 -8.17 7.93
N ASN A 461 22.22 -6.95 7.64
CA ASN A 461 21.34 -5.80 7.40
C ASN A 461 20.35 -6.09 6.28
N GLN A 462 20.80 -6.74 5.20
CA GLN A 462 19.93 -7.13 4.08
C GLN A 462 18.83 -8.12 4.51
N GLN A 463 19.15 -9.09 5.39
CA GLN A 463 18.16 -10.01 5.92
C GLN A 463 17.14 -9.31 6.82
N LYS A 464 17.58 -8.36 7.65
CA LYS A 464 16.66 -7.54 8.47
C LYS A 464 15.76 -6.68 7.59
N MET A 465 16.33 -6.02 6.58
CA MET A 465 15.56 -5.22 5.63
C MET A 465 14.51 -6.07 4.92
N LYS A 466 14.88 -7.24 4.41
CA LYS A 466 13.93 -8.17 3.79
C LYS A 466 12.83 -8.58 4.78
N PHE A 467 13.17 -8.91 6.03
CA PHE A 467 12.20 -9.31 7.05
C PHE A 467 11.17 -8.22 7.34
N TYR A 468 11.63 -6.99 7.62
CA TYR A 468 10.71 -5.89 7.96
C TYR A 468 9.91 -5.40 6.74
N THR A 469 10.48 -5.48 5.55
CA THR A 469 9.76 -5.19 4.31
C THR A 469 8.64 -6.21 4.07
N ASP A 470 8.90 -7.50 4.22
CA ASP A 470 7.88 -8.54 4.10
C ASP A 470 6.81 -8.42 5.21
N LEU A 471 7.24 -8.10 6.43
CA LEU A 471 6.31 -7.85 7.54
C LEU A 471 5.40 -6.65 7.26
N TRP A 472 5.95 -5.57 6.71
CA TRP A 472 5.18 -4.42 6.27
C TRP A 472 4.16 -4.82 5.18
N HIS A 473 4.56 -5.58 4.17
CA HIS A 473 3.68 -6.04 3.10
C HIS A 473 2.50 -6.88 3.61
N VAL A 474 2.68 -7.73 4.61
CA VAL A 474 1.57 -8.54 5.15
C VAL A 474 0.59 -7.73 6.03
N LEU A 475 0.96 -6.51 6.40
CA LEU A 475 0.12 -5.56 7.14
C LEU A 475 -0.54 -4.54 6.20
N LEU A 476 -0.13 -4.48 4.93
CA LEU A 476 -0.81 -3.72 3.88
C LEU A 476 -1.95 -4.54 3.28
N GLY A 477 -2.82 -3.86 2.56
CA GLY A 477 -3.99 -4.47 1.94
C GLY A 477 -4.99 -4.98 2.97
N ARG A 478 -6.07 -5.60 2.55
CA ARG A 478 -7.14 -6.05 3.44
C ARG A 478 -7.70 -4.91 4.28
N HIS A 479 -7.98 -3.82 3.60
CA HIS A 479 -8.34 -2.53 4.19
C HIS A 479 -9.66 -2.59 4.95
N LYS A 480 -9.77 -1.79 6.00
CA LYS A 480 -11.05 -1.50 6.65
C LYS A 480 -11.97 -0.77 5.67
N ILE A 481 -13.27 -1.06 5.77
CA ILE A 481 -14.30 -0.42 4.95
C ILE A 481 -15.42 0.22 5.79
N ASP A 482 -15.26 0.25 7.09
CA ASP A 482 -16.15 0.93 8.00
C ASP A 482 -15.66 2.33 8.34
N ASP A 483 -16.59 3.27 8.40
CA ASP A 483 -16.36 4.64 8.82
C ASP A 483 -16.11 4.73 10.32
N ILE A 484 -15.67 5.88 10.79
CA ILE A 484 -15.33 6.09 12.21
C ILE A 484 -16.54 5.90 13.14
N ASP A 485 -17.74 6.14 12.63
CA ASP A 485 -18.99 5.88 13.33
C ASP A 485 -19.40 4.40 13.36
N GLY A 486 -18.68 3.54 12.59
CA GLY A 486 -18.95 2.10 12.45
C GLY A 486 -19.93 1.75 11.36
N SER A 487 -20.36 2.69 10.52
CA SER A 487 -21.16 2.37 9.34
C SER A 487 -20.31 1.76 8.23
N TYR A 488 -20.89 0.85 7.44
CA TYR A 488 -20.20 0.13 6.37
C TYR A 488 -21.15 -0.27 5.22
N PRO A 489 -20.64 -0.46 4.00
CA PRO A 489 -21.42 -0.86 2.84
C PRO A 489 -21.77 -2.36 2.87
N ASP A 490 -22.97 -2.71 2.40
CA ASP A 490 -23.43 -4.09 2.20
C ASP A 490 -24.05 -4.23 0.83
N TYR A 491 -23.44 -5.06 -0.04
CA TYR A 491 -23.88 -5.41 -1.40
C TYR A 491 -24.14 -6.92 -1.53
N LEU A 492 -24.50 -7.62 -0.45
CA LEU A 492 -24.60 -9.07 -0.45
C LEU A 492 -25.93 -9.62 -0.95
N LYS A 493 -26.97 -8.80 -1.03
CA LYS A 493 -28.31 -9.21 -1.46
C LYS A 493 -28.75 -8.53 -2.74
N GLY A 494 -29.74 -9.14 -3.43
CA GLY A 494 -30.39 -8.56 -4.60
C GLY A 494 -29.65 -8.76 -5.93
N GLY A 495 -28.44 -9.26 -5.92
CA GLY A 495 -27.66 -9.50 -7.13
C GLY A 495 -27.96 -10.84 -7.78
N THR A 496 -27.97 -10.88 -9.12
CA THR A 496 -28.03 -12.12 -9.89
C THR A 496 -26.61 -12.62 -10.15
N ARG A 497 -26.38 -13.90 -9.92
CA ARG A 497 -25.08 -14.54 -10.20
C ARG A 497 -25.07 -15.07 -11.64
N VAL A 498 -24.02 -14.75 -12.37
CA VAL A 498 -23.84 -15.19 -13.76
C VAL A 498 -22.46 -15.80 -13.94
N GLY A 499 -22.38 -17.04 -14.41
CA GLY A 499 -21.15 -17.72 -14.80
C GLY A 499 -20.69 -18.84 -13.86
N LYS A 500 -19.56 -19.47 -14.20
CA LYS A 500 -18.90 -20.51 -13.39
C LYS A 500 -18.03 -19.88 -12.30
N ALA A 501 -17.68 -20.66 -11.28
CA ALA A 501 -16.97 -20.25 -10.06
C ALA A 501 -15.77 -19.29 -10.24
N THR A 502 -15.09 -19.29 -11.38
CA THR A 502 -13.97 -18.41 -11.71
C THR A 502 -14.36 -17.12 -12.43
N ARG A 503 -15.63 -16.92 -12.77
CA ARG A 503 -16.13 -15.79 -13.59
C ARG A 503 -17.49 -15.27 -13.13
N ILE A 504 -17.82 -15.39 -11.86
CA ILE A 504 -19.11 -14.96 -11.34
C ILE A 504 -19.07 -13.47 -11.04
N HIS A 505 -20.05 -12.78 -11.61
CA HIS A 505 -20.34 -11.38 -11.32
C HIS A 505 -21.66 -11.28 -10.57
N THR A 506 -21.71 -10.44 -9.57
CA THR A 506 -22.96 -10.04 -8.95
C THR A 506 -23.50 -8.86 -9.75
N LEU A 507 -24.63 -9.06 -10.44
CA LEU A 507 -25.28 -8.03 -11.25
C LEU A 507 -26.24 -7.23 -10.38
N SER A 508 -26.08 -5.89 -10.37
CA SER A 508 -27.01 -4.94 -9.73
C SER A 508 -27.38 -5.32 -8.27
N PRO A 509 -26.43 -5.47 -7.38
CA PRO A 509 -26.71 -5.81 -6.00
C PRO A 509 -27.50 -4.67 -5.33
N GLU A 510 -28.36 -5.05 -4.38
CA GLU A 510 -29.04 -4.10 -3.52
C GLU A 510 -28.02 -3.50 -2.55
N TYR A 511 -27.79 -2.18 -2.61
CA TYR A 511 -26.96 -1.46 -1.65
C TYR A 511 -27.71 -1.23 -0.35
N LYS A 512 -27.05 -1.52 0.76
CA LYS A 512 -27.48 -1.14 2.10
C LYS A 512 -26.32 -0.58 2.90
N SER A 513 -26.58 0.42 3.69
CA SER A 513 -25.69 0.83 4.76
C SER A 513 -26.02 -0.01 6.00
N ARG A 514 -24.99 -0.45 6.70
CA ARG A 514 -25.07 -1.20 7.95
C ARG A 514 -24.26 -0.50 9.02
N MET A 515 -24.55 -0.86 10.28
CA MET A 515 -23.82 -0.38 11.45
C MET A 515 -23.20 -1.56 12.19
N LEU A 516 -21.92 -1.43 12.53
CA LEU A 516 -21.21 -2.38 13.37
C LEU A 516 -21.72 -2.34 14.83
N PRO A 517 -21.67 -3.47 15.54
CA PRO A 517 -21.99 -3.48 16.97
C PRO A 517 -20.99 -2.64 17.75
N LYS A 518 -21.49 -1.85 18.68
CA LYS A 518 -20.69 -0.99 19.57
C LYS A 518 -20.63 -1.56 20.99
N GLY A 519 -19.49 -1.40 21.62
CA GLY A 519 -19.29 -1.69 23.03
C GLY A 519 -19.98 -0.67 23.95
N LYS A 520 -19.86 -0.89 25.25
CA LYS A 520 -20.41 0.04 26.27
C LYS A 520 -19.71 1.42 26.24
N ASP A 521 -18.53 1.48 25.70
CA ASP A 521 -17.72 2.69 25.50
C ASP A 521 -18.09 3.47 24.22
N GLY A 522 -19.08 3.00 23.46
CA GLY A 522 -19.52 3.60 22.20
C GLY A 522 -18.62 3.26 20.99
N LYS A 523 -17.49 2.59 21.20
CA LYS A 523 -16.59 2.18 20.10
C LYS A 523 -17.07 0.90 19.44
N VAL A 524 -16.75 0.72 18.15
CA VAL A 524 -17.03 -0.52 17.43
C VAL A 524 -16.31 -1.70 18.09
N ILE A 525 -16.97 -2.85 18.14
CA ILE A 525 -16.38 -4.07 18.72
C ILE A 525 -15.32 -4.65 17.78
N HIS A 526 -15.56 -4.58 16.48
CA HIS A 526 -14.64 -5.03 15.44
C HIS A 526 -14.84 -4.18 14.19
N HIS A 527 -13.90 -4.25 13.25
CA HIS A 527 -13.96 -3.59 11.95
C HIS A 527 -14.50 -4.51 10.86
N MET A 528 -14.97 -3.93 9.74
CA MET A 528 -15.23 -4.64 8.49
C MET A 528 -14.01 -4.53 7.58
N TYR A 529 -13.60 -5.67 7.02
CA TYR A 529 -12.42 -5.74 6.18
C TYR A 529 -12.75 -6.09 4.74
N ASN A 530 -12.00 -5.46 3.84
CA ASN A 530 -11.97 -5.72 2.41
C ASN A 530 -10.72 -6.55 2.07
N SER A 531 -10.90 -7.66 1.39
CA SER A 531 -9.79 -8.47 0.89
C SER A 531 -10.30 -9.33 -0.26
N ASP A 532 -9.77 -9.13 -1.42
CA ASP A 532 -10.23 -9.81 -2.63
C ASP A 532 -10.00 -11.33 -2.61
N ALA A 533 -8.97 -11.79 -1.92
CA ALA A 533 -8.62 -13.20 -1.83
C ALA A 533 -8.00 -13.56 -0.47
N LEU A 534 -8.53 -14.60 0.13
CA LEU A 534 -8.05 -15.15 1.40
C LEU A 534 -7.40 -16.53 1.24
N TRP A 535 -7.45 -17.12 0.05
CA TRP A 535 -6.86 -18.43 -0.18
C TRP A 535 -5.35 -18.38 0.04
N LEU A 536 -4.79 -19.50 0.53
CA LEU A 536 -3.37 -19.65 0.90
C LEU A 536 -2.94 -18.93 2.19
N THR A 537 -3.78 -18.14 2.85
CA THR A 537 -3.44 -17.52 4.16
C THR A 537 -3.13 -18.59 5.24
N GLN A 538 -3.63 -19.80 5.07
CA GLN A 538 -3.39 -20.93 5.96
C GLN A 538 -1.93 -21.36 6.02
N TRP A 539 -1.13 -21.11 5.03
CA TRP A 539 0.26 -21.59 5.01
C TRP A 539 1.13 -20.90 6.05
N ASN A 540 0.98 -19.60 6.21
CA ASN A 540 1.79 -18.82 7.14
C ASN A 540 1.04 -17.66 7.82
N LEU A 541 0.21 -16.92 7.10
CA LEU A 541 -0.38 -15.67 7.58
C LEU A 541 -1.28 -15.87 8.81
N ASN A 542 -2.14 -16.91 8.81
CA ASN A 542 -2.98 -17.25 9.97
C ASN A 542 -2.13 -17.56 11.22
N THR A 543 -0.93 -18.11 11.03
CA THR A 543 0.00 -18.39 12.13
C THR A 543 0.67 -17.11 12.60
N LEU A 544 1.19 -16.30 11.70
CA LEU A 544 1.80 -15.02 12.02
C LEU A 544 0.84 -14.12 12.81
N TRP A 545 -0.38 -13.95 12.29
CA TRP A 545 -1.39 -13.15 12.98
C TRP A 545 -1.80 -13.76 14.34
N GLY A 546 -1.90 -15.07 14.42
CA GLY A 546 -2.23 -15.72 15.69
C GLY A 546 -1.14 -15.62 16.76
N LEU A 547 0.12 -15.40 16.38
CA LEU A 547 1.26 -15.25 17.29
C LEU A 547 1.55 -13.78 17.61
N ALA A 548 1.72 -12.94 16.61
CA ALA A 548 2.16 -11.55 16.77
C ALA A 548 1.02 -10.51 16.76
N TYR A 549 -0.09 -10.83 16.09
CA TYR A 549 -1.22 -9.89 15.89
C TYR A 549 -2.58 -10.53 16.22
N PRO A 550 -2.78 -11.07 17.43
CA PRO A 550 -4.00 -11.82 17.77
C PRO A 550 -5.29 -11.01 17.64
N SER A 551 -5.24 -9.69 17.87
CA SER A 551 -6.39 -8.79 17.67
C SER A 551 -6.85 -8.77 16.22
N VAL A 552 -5.91 -8.79 15.25
CA VAL A 552 -6.23 -8.82 13.82
C VAL A 552 -6.98 -10.10 13.46
N LEU A 553 -6.47 -11.25 13.92
CA LEU A 553 -7.11 -12.54 13.65
C LEU A 553 -8.52 -12.63 14.26
N ASP A 554 -8.71 -12.04 15.45
CA ASP A 554 -10.02 -11.94 16.13
C ASP A 554 -11.01 -11.06 15.33
N GLU A 555 -10.56 -9.91 14.86
CA GLU A 555 -11.37 -8.97 14.07
C GLU A 555 -11.75 -9.52 12.69
N PHE A 556 -10.81 -10.11 11.96
CA PHE A 556 -11.13 -10.75 10.68
C PHE A 556 -12.16 -11.86 10.84
N SER A 557 -12.04 -12.66 11.89
CA SER A 557 -13.01 -13.72 12.19
C SER A 557 -14.41 -13.13 12.47
N ALA A 558 -14.50 -12.04 13.24
CA ALA A 558 -15.75 -11.33 13.49
C ALA A 558 -16.34 -10.72 12.22
N SER A 559 -15.51 -10.07 11.39
CA SER A 559 -15.90 -9.52 10.09
C SER A 559 -16.49 -10.58 9.16
N PHE A 560 -15.90 -11.77 9.09
CA PHE A 560 -16.44 -12.85 8.25
C PHE A 560 -17.82 -13.33 8.72
N LEU A 561 -18.08 -13.30 10.00
CA LEU A 561 -19.41 -13.62 10.55
C LEU A 561 -20.43 -12.52 10.27
N GLU A 562 -20.03 -11.26 10.12
CA GLU A 562 -20.91 -10.20 9.62
C GLU A 562 -21.29 -10.45 8.14
N TYR A 563 -20.34 -10.87 7.29
CA TYR A 563 -20.64 -11.29 5.92
C TYR A 563 -21.62 -12.47 5.89
N ASP A 564 -21.42 -13.50 6.73
CA ASP A 564 -22.35 -14.64 6.86
C ASP A 564 -23.73 -14.19 7.35
N ARG A 565 -23.79 -13.32 8.34
CA ARG A 565 -25.06 -12.78 8.88
C ARG A 565 -25.84 -12.01 7.82
N ASN A 566 -25.18 -11.21 7.01
CA ASN A 566 -25.80 -10.33 6.02
C ASN A 566 -26.16 -11.08 4.72
N GLY A 567 -25.30 -11.96 4.23
CA GLY A 567 -25.42 -12.63 2.94
C GLY A 567 -25.62 -14.14 3.01
N GLY A 568 -25.48 -14.77 4.17
CA GLY A 568 -25.67 -16.22 4.35
C GLY A 568 -24.45 -17.09 4.04
N LEU A 569 -23.35 -16.49 3.60
CA LEU A 569 -22.11 -17.19 3.28
C LEU A 569 -20.90 -16.55 4.00
N LEU A 570 -19.96 -17.38 4.41
CA LEU A 570 -18.63 -16.91 4.76
C LEU A 570 -17.87 -16.49 3.50
N PRO A 571 -17.08 -15.42 3.52
CA PRO A 571 -16.42 -14.95 2.30
C PRO A 571 -15.25 -15.86 1.87
N ARG A 572 -15.11 -16.08 0.58
CA ARG A 572 -13.88 -16.56 -0.06
C ARG A 572 -12.89 -15.43 -0.20
N GLY A 573 -13.39 -14.26 -0.56
CA GLY A 573 -12.75 -12.95 -0.53
C GLY A 573 -13.83 -11.88 -0.41
N PRO A 574 -13.78 -11.01 0.60
CA PRO A 574 -14.68 -9.86 0.67
C PRO A 574 -14.17 -8.72 -0.21
N SER A 575 -15.05 -7.98 -0.85
CA SER A 575 -14.73 -6.79 -1.65
C SER A 575 -15.79 -5.72 -1.52
N VAL A 576 -15.45 -4.60 -0.90
CA VAL A 576 -16.31 -3.42 -0.76
C VAL A 576 -17.71 -3.78 -0.24
N GLY A 577 -17.79 -4.65 0.77
CA GLY A 577 -19.07 -5.13 1.31
C GLY A 577 -19.79 -6.18 0.47
N ALA A 578 -19.11 -6.80 -0.50
CA ALA A 578 -19.62 -7.91 -1.31
C ALA A 578 -18.72 -9.15 -1.22
N TYR A 579 -19.16 -10.27 -1.79
CA TYR A 579 -18.30 -11.42 -2.03
C TYR A 579 -17.54 -11.28 -3.34
N THR A 580 -16.24 -11.62 -3.34
CA THR A 580 -15.60 -12.13 -4.54
C THR A 580 -15.69 -13.66 -4.53
N TYR A 581 -15.88 -14.23 -5.69
CA TYR A 581 -15.92 -15.70 -5.86
C TYR A 581 -14.62 -16.19 -6.52
N ILE A 582 -13.58 -15.39 -6.38
CA ILE A 582 -12.27 -15.64 -6.97
C ILE A 582 -11.58 -16.79 -6.25
N MET A 583 -10.79 -17.55 -6.97
CA MET A 583 -10.07 -18.72 -6.46
C MET A 583 -11.01 -19.83 -5.98
N THR A 584 -10.66 -20.56 -4.94
CA THR A 584 -11.31 -21.80 -4.54
C THR A 584 -11.53 -21.90 -3.05
N GLY A 585 -12.40 -22.80 -2.63
CA GLY A 585 -12.61 -23.16 -1.25
C GLY A 585 -13.39 -22.14 -0.41
N CYS A 586 -13.29 -22.31 0.89
CA CYS A 586 -13.80 -21.39 1.91
C CYS A 586 -12.70 -21.06 2.93
N PRO A 587 -11.68 -20.27 2.57
CA PRO A 587 -10.50 -20.02 3.40
C PRO A 587 -10.83 -19.34 4.74
N ALA A 588 -11.97 -18.69 4.89
CA ALA A 588 -12.48 -18.19 6.16
C ALA A 588 -12.56 -19.30 7.22
N THR A 589 -12.85 -20.55 6.83
CA THR A 589 -12.86 -21.70 7.73
C THR A 589 -11.52 -21.91 8.41
N SER A 590 -10.43 -21.91 7.67
CA SER A 590 -9.10 -22.13 8.23
C SER A 590 -8.67 -20.98 9.15
N MET A 591 -9.03 -19.75 8.84
CA MET A 591 -8.71 -18.57 9.64
C MET A 591 -9.49 -18.56 10.96
N ILE A 592 -10.80 -18.75 10.93
CA ILE A 592 -11.65 -18.85 12.12
C ILE A 592 -11.21 -20.02 13.02
N THR A 593 -10.93 -21.19 12.42
CA THR A 593 -10.41 -22.34 13.17
C THR A 593 -9.07 -22.04 13.82
N SER A 594 -8.16 -21.37 13.12
CA SER A 594 -6.85 -20.96 13.65
C SER A 594 -7.02 -20.04 14.86
N ALA A 595 -7.93 -19.07 14.79
CA ALA A 595 -8.28 -18.19 15.90
C ALA A 595 -8.85 -18.99 17.09
N TYR A 596 -9.82 -19.86 16.85
CA TYR A 596 -10.44 -20.69 17.90
C TYR A 596 -9.43 -21.63 18.60
N GLN A 597 -8.55 -22.28 17.82
CA GLN A 597 -7.54 -23.18 18.40
C GLN A 597 -6.56 -22.46 19.33
N ARG A 598 -6.32 -21.18 19.10
CA ARG A 598 -5.46 -20.34 19.95
C ARG A 598 -6.17 -19.61 21.08
N GLY A 599 -7.51 -19.77 21.20
CA GLY A 599 -8.30 -19.05 22.21
C GLY A 599 -8.61 -17.61 21.86
N ILE A 600 -8.48 -17.23 20.58
CA ILE A 600 -8.70 -15.89 20.03
C ILE A 600 -10.14 -15.80 19.52
N TYR A 601 -11.09 -15.44 20.38
CA TYR A 601 -12.52 -15.29 20.06
C TYR A 601 -13.23 -14.36 21.03
N ARG A 602 -12.64 -13.20 21.31
CA ARG A 602 -13.23 -12.19 22.20
C ARG A 602 -14.35 -11.39 21.54
N LYS A 603 -14.28 -11.26 20.19
CA LYS A 603 -15.18 -10.42 19.40
C LYS A 603 -16.30 -11.20 18.70
N TRP A 604 -16.31 -12.53 18.79
CA TRP A 604 -17.26 -13.39 18.09
C TRP A 604 -17.64 -14.66 18.89
N ASN A 605 -18.74 -15.30 18.48
CA ASN A 605 -19.27 -16.48 19.16
C ASN A 605 -18.84 -17.77 18.45
N PRO A 606 -18.07 -18.68 19.10
CA PRO A 606 -17.57 -19.91 18.49
C PRO A 606 -18.65 -20.86 17.99
N GLU A 607 -19.79 -20.97 18.68
CA GLU A 607 -20.89 -21.85 18.26
C GLU A 607 -21.54 -21.33 16.96
N LYS A 608 -21.81 -20.02 16.88
CA LYS A 608 -22.33 -19.39 15.64
C LYS A 608 -21.33 -19.56 14.49
N ALA A 609 -20.05 -19.37 14.76
CA ALA A 609 -19.00 -19.55 13.76
C ALA A 609 -18.93 -21.01 13.25
N PHE A 610 -19.00 -21.97 14.15
CA PHE A 610 -19.02 -23.39 13.76
C PHE A 610 -20.22 -23.72 12.87
N GLN A 611 -21.43 -23.21 13.21
CA GLN A 611 -22.62 -23.45 12.38
C GLN A 611 -22.50 -22.77 11.00
N ALA A 612 -21.95 -21.55 10.94
CA ALA A 612 -21.68 -20.87 9.68
C ALA A 612 -20.69 -21.67 8.81
N MET A 613 -19.56 -22.11 9.37
CA MET A 613 -18.58 -22.93 8.65
C MET A 613 -19.19 -24.25 8.16
N LYS A 614 -19.96 -24.93 9.01
CA LYS A 614 -20.63 -26.19 8.64
C LYS A 614 -21.54 -25.98 7.42
N ARG A 615 -22.41 -24.96 7.42
CA ARG A 615 -23.28 -24.63 6.28
C ARG A 615 -22.47 -24.37 5.02
N ASN A 616 -21.33 -23.69 5.15
CA ASN A 616 -20.47 -23.36 4.02
C ASN A 616 -19.70 -24.54 3.45
N HIS A 617 -19.66 -25.70 4.15
CA HIS A 617 -19.07 -26.98 3.69
C HIS A 617 -20.12 -27.95 3.12
N GLU A 618 -21.37 -27.52 3.01
CA GLU A 618 -22.50 -28.26 2.43
C GLU A 618 -22.90 -27.64 1.07
N LYS A 619 -23.85 -28.27 0.36
CA LYS A 619 -24.38 -27.76 -0.92
C LYS A 619 -24.89 -26.32 -0.80
N GLY A 620 -24.60 -25.54 -1.81
CA GLY A 620 -24.90 -24.11 -1.82
C GLY A 620 -24.00 -23.27 -0.95
N GLY A 621 -23.06 -23.86 -0.22
CA GLY A 621 -22.06 -23.17 0.59
C GLY A 621 -20.85 -22.67 -0.20
N MET A 622 -19.99 -21.89 0.44
CA MET A 622 -18.84 -21.26 -0.21
C MET A 622 -17.74 -22.26 -0.61
N LEU A 623 -17.60 -23.39 0.09
CA LEU A 623 -16.55 -24.39 -0.20
C LEU A 623 -16.54 -24.79 -1.67
N ALA A 624 -17.69 -25.21 -2.16
CA ALA A 624 -17.90 -25.71 -3.52
C ALA A 624 -18.77 -24.79 -4.36
N PHE A 625 -18.81 -23.54 -4.04
CA PHE A 625 -19.73 -22.58 -4.65
C PHE A 625 -19.92 -22.83 -6.16
N ASP A 626 -21.19 -23.09 -6.57
CA ASP A 626 -21.60 -23.44 -7.91
C ASP A 626 -21.05 -24.79 -8.45
N MET A 627 -20.50 -25.64 -7.58
CA MET A 627 -19.91 -26.94 -7.88
C MET A 627 -20.49 -28.05 -6.98
N ASP A 628 -21.80 -28.04 -6.77
CA ASP A 628 -22.46 -29.01 -5.87
C ASP A 628 -22.34 -30.46 -6.35
N ARG A 629 -22.24 -30.69 -7.67
CA ARG A 629 -22.00 -32.02 -8.26
C ARG A 629 -20.61 -32.52 -7.90
N GLU A 630 -19.61 -31.69 -8.03
CA GLU A 630 -18.22 -31.98 -7.67
C GLU A 630 -18.09 -32.22 -6.14
N LEU A 631 -18.87 -31.47 -5.33
CA LEU A 631 -18.92 -31.70 -3.90
C LEU A 631 -19.52 -33.07 -3.54
N ASP A 632 -20.62 -33.46 -4.18
CA ASP A 632 -21.19 -34.79 -3.98
C ASP A 632 -20.20 -35.88 -4.36
N PHE A 633 -19.50 -35.71 -5.48
CA PHE A 633 -18.49 -36.64 -5.93
C PHE A 633 -17.32 -36.72 -4.94
N TYR A 634 -16.82 -35.58 -4.48
CA TYR A 634 -15.74 -35.50 -3.47
C TYR A 634 -16.15 -36.17 -2.17
N VAL A 635 -17.33 -35.91 -1.65
CA VAL A 635 -17.84 -36.52 -0.41
C VAL A 635 -17.93 -38.03 -0.55
N LYS A 636 -18.33 -38.55 -1.72
CA LYS A 636 -18.49 -39.97 -2.00
C LYS A 636 -17.17 -40.70 -2.29
N HIS A 637 -16.31 -40.09 -3.11
CA HIS A 637 -15.14 -40.70 -3.70
C HIS A 637 -13.81 -40.20 -3.12
N GLY A 638 -13.81 -39.12 -2.37
CA GLY A 638 -12.62 -38.53 -1.69
C GLY A 638 -11.80 -37.57 -2.56
N TYR A 639 -12.20 -37.29 -3.80
CA TYR A 639 -11.48 -36.36 -4.67
C TYR A 639 -12.42 -35.58 -5.59
N CYS A 640 -12.00 -34.40 -6.02
CA CYS A 640 -12.67 -33.60 -7.05
C CYS A 640 -12.26 -34.14 -8.42
N PRO A 641 -13.20 -34.53 -9.29
CA PRO A 641 -12.85 -35.05 -10.60
C PRO A 641 -12.17 -33.99 -11.44
N ASN A 642 -11.11 -34.36 -12.14
CA ASN A 642 -10.28 -33.54 -13.01
C ASN A 642 -9.51 -32.40 -12.28
N ASP A 643 -9.55 -32.33 -10.94
CA ASP A 643 -8.91 -31.24 -10.18
C ASP A 643 -8.30 -31.74 -8.87
N ALA A 644 -6.97 -31.91 -8.86
CA ALA A 644 -6.21 -32.27 -7.67
C ALA A 644 -5.99 -31.07 -6.75
N GLY A 645 -5.91 -29.88 -7.28
CA GLY A 645 -5.78 -28.64 -6.51
C GLY A 645 -6.98 -28.41 -5.60
N LEU A 646 -8.20 -28.52 -6.15
CA LEU A 646 -9.45 -28.46 -5.35
C LEU A 646 -9.51 -29.58 -4.32
N THR A 647 -9.10 -30.78 -4.67
CA THR A 647 -9.09 -31.92 -3.74
C THR A 647 -8.26 -31.61 -2.49
N ILE A 648 -7.07 -31.06 -2.67
CA ILE A 648 -6.17 -30.70 -1.56
C ILE A 648 -6.76 -29.55 -0.74
N GLN A 649 -7.27 -28.51 -1.41
CA GLN A 649 -7.84 -27.34 -0.75
C GLN A 649 -9.06 -27.71 0.11
N TRP A 650 -10.01 -28.48 -0.44
CA TRP A 650 -11.20 -28.87 0.30
C TRP A 650 -10.88 -29.84 1.43
N ALA A 651 -9.90 -30.73 1.23
CA ALA A 651 -9.43 -31.64 2.26
C ALA A 651 -8.81 -30.89 3.46
N PHE A 652 -8.02 -29.84 3.21
CA PHE A 652 -7.44 -29.01 4.24
C PHE A 652 -8.52 -28.23 5.02
N GLU A 653 -9.49 -27.66 4.33
CA GLU A 653 -10.56 -26.87 4.96
C GLU A 653 -11.51 -27.78 5.77
N ASP A 654 -11.84 -28.97 5.27
CA ASP A 654 -12.55 -30.01 6.03
C ASP A 654 -11.77 -30.46 7.28
N TRP A 655 -10.45 -30.65 7.16
CA TRP A 655 -9.60 -30.95 8.31
C TRP A 655 -9.67 -29.81 9.34
N SER A 656 -9.58 -28.56 8.91
CA SER A 656 -9.67 -27.40 9.79
C SER A 656 -10.98 -27.39 10.57
N LEU A 657 -12.10 -27.56 9.89
CA LEU A 657 -13.41 -27.63 10.52
C LEU A 657 -13.52 -28.85 11.47
N GLY A 658 -12.95 -29.98 11.07
CA GLY A 658 -12.86 -31.18 11.90
C GLY A 658 -12.08 -30.95 13.20
N GLN A 659 -10.97 -30.17 13.16
CA GLN A 659 -10.20 -29.80 14.36
C GLN A 659 -11.01 -28.89 15.29
N MET A 660 -11.75 -27.94 14.77
CA MET A 660 -12.63 -27.12 15.60
C MET A 660 -13.73 -27.96 16.24
N ALA A 661 -14.38 -28.86 15.47
CA ALA A 661 -15.40 -29.77 15.99
C ALA A 661 -14.84 -30.66 17.13
N LEU A 662 -13.61 -31.18 16.97
CA LEU A 662 -12.96 -32.01 17.98
C LEU A 662 -12.76 -31.23 19.30
N LYS A 663 -12.22 -30.00 19.23
CA LYS A 663 -12.02 -29.14 20.40
C LYS A 663 -13.35 -28.72 21.05
N MET A 664 -14.40 -28.54 20.27
CA MET A 664 -15.77 -28.30 20.76
C MET A 664 -16.49 -29.54 21.27
N LYS A 665 -15.84 -30.72 21.26
CA LYS A 665 -16.42 -32.01 21.66
C LYS A 665 -17.59 -32.48 20.79
N LYS A 666 -17.69 -32.02 19.55
CA LYS A 666 -18.70 -32.42 18.56
C LYS A 666 -18.20 -33.66 17.78
N GLN A 667 -18.24 -34.82 18.44
CA GLN A 667 -17.58 -36.05 17.98
C GLN A 667 -18.08 -36.54 16.62
N ARG A 668 -19.37 -36.37 16.31
CA ARG A 668 -19.96 -36.81 15.02
C ARG A 668 -19.40 -36.00 13.88
N GLU A 669 -19.41 -34.67 14.02
CA GLU A 669 -18.89 -33.74 13.02
C GLU A 669 -17.37 -33.88 12.88
N ALA A 670 -16.64 -34.01 13.97
CA ALA A 670 -15.20 -34.24 13.95
C ALA A 670 -14.85 -35.47 13.13
N LYS A 671 -15.50 -36.61 13.39
CA LYS A 671 -15.26 -37.87 12.64
C LYS A 671 -15.63 -37.70 11.14
N TYR A 672 -16.72 -37.00 10.85
CA TYR A 672 -17.19 -36.80 9.47
C TYR A 672 -16.17 -35.97 8.66
N PHE A 673 -15.77 -34.82 9.15
CA PHE A 673 -14.86 -33.92 8.44
C PHE A 673 -13.43 -34.46 8.42
N GLN A 674 -12.95 -35.13 9.47
CA GLN A 674 -11.67 -35.85 9.46
C GLN A 674 -11.61 -36.95 8.39
N LYS A 675 -12.70 -37.70 8.20
CA LYS A 675 -12.76 -38.70 7.12
C LYS A 675 -12.65 -38.05 5.74
N ARG A 676 -13.39 -36.95 5.51
CA ARG A 676 -13.37 -36.21 4.24
C ARG A 676 -11.97 -35.66 3.94
N SER A 677 -11.31 -35.12 4.95
CA SER A 677 -9.96 -34.52 4.81
C SER A 677 -8.87 -35.49 4.37
N MET A 678 -9.09 -36.79 4.51
CA MET A 678 -8.11 -37.81 4.10
C MET A 678 -8.22 -38.20 2.62
N GLY A 679 -9.21 -37.67 1.89
CA GLY A 679 -9.45 -37.97 0.49
C GLY A 679 -8.33 -37.60 -0.46
N TRP A 680 -7.47 -36.61 -0.07
CA TRP A 680 -6.30 -36.22 -0.85
C TRP A 680 -5.42 -37.41 -1.30
N LYS A 681 -5.39 -38.53 -0.54
CA LYS A 681 -4.61 -39.70 -0.84
C LYS A 681 -4.98 -40.36 -2.18
N VAL A 682 -6.22 -40.19 -2.60
CA VAL A 682 -6.70 -40.75 -3.88
C VAL A 682 -6.03 -40.07 -5.08
N SER A 683 -5.67 -38.80 -4.95
CA SER A 683 -4.98 -38.02 -5.99
C SER A 683 -3.45 -38.21 -5.98
N PHE A 684 -2.87 -38.95 -5.03
CA PHE A 684 -1.43 -39.21 -4.97
C PHE A 684 -1.00 -40.28 -5.96
N HIS A 685 -0.15 -39.92 -6.93
CA HIS A 685 0.37 -40.84 -7.93
C HIS A 685 1.56 -41.62 -7.35
N PRO A 686 1.49 -42.97 -7.31
CA PRO A 686 2.48 -43.77 -6.57
C PRO A 686 3.89 -43.72 -7.19
N GLU A 687 4.00 -43.67 -8.52
CA GLU A 687 5.30 -43.64 -9.21
C GLU A 687 5.90 -42.24 -9.23
N LEU A 688 5.10 -41.22 -9.57
CA LEU A 688 5.56 -39.82 -9.59
C LEU A 688 5.77 -39.26 -8.19
N LYS A 689 5.14 -39.84 -7.16
CA LYS A 689 5.14 -39.35 -5.77
C LYS A 689 4.69 -37.92 -5.66
N LEU A 690 3.70 -37.52 -6.48
CA LEU A 690 3.11 -36.19 -6.56
C LEU A 690 1.59 -36.31 -6.68
N MET A 691 0.88 -35.22 -6.37
CA MET A 691 -0.56 -35.14 -6.61
C MET A 691 -0.83 -34.94 -8.10
N ILE A 692 -1.64 -35.80 -8.68
CA ILE A 692 -2.05 -35.75 -10.07
C ILE A 692 -3.59 -35.83 -10.13
N PRO A 693 -4.26 -35.03 -10.97
CA PRO A 693 -5.72 -35.08 -11.10
C PRO A 693 -6.20 -36.40 -11.71
N ARG A 694 -7.37 -36.86 -11.25
CA ARG A 694 -8.08 -38.02 -11.79
C ARG A 694 -9.38 -37.63 -12.44
N SER A 695 -9.76 -38.32 -13.51
CA SER A 695 -11.08 -38.23 -14.13
C SER A 695 -12.18 -38.82 -13.22
N GLU A 696 -13.44 -38.66 -13.57
CA GLU A 696 -14.58 -39.29 -12.87
C GLU A 696 -14.48 -40.83 -12.86
N ASN A 697 -13.88 -41.41 -13.88
CA ASN A 697 -13.69 -42.88 -13.98
C ASN A 697 -12.52 -43.40 -13.14
N GLY A 698 -11.75 -42.50 -12.52
CA GLY A 698 -10.60 -42.82 -11.71
C GLY A 698 -9.26 -42.91 -12.47
N ASP A 699 -9.22 -42.66 -13.76
CA ASP A 699 -8.01 -42.63 -14.57
C ASP A 699 -7.20 -41.36 -14.30
N TRP A 700 -5.88 -41.45 -14.40
CA TRP A 700 -5.01 -40.28 -14.32
C TRP A 700 -5.24 -39.36 -15.53
N LEU A 701 -5.47 -38.06 -15.29
CA LEU A 701 -5.76 -37.10 -16.34
C LEU A 701 -4.53 -36.80 -17.20
N HIS A 702 -3.37 -36.85 -16.61
CA HIS A 702 -2.02 -36.76 -17.22
C HIS A 702 -0.96 -37.28 -16.26
N THR A 703 0.28 -37.42 -16.72
CA THR A 703 1.45 -37.79 -15.93
C THR A 703 2.58 -36.76 -16.01
N ASP A 704 2.31 -35.56 -16.56
CA ASP A 704 3.24 -34.45 -16.61
C ASP A 704 3.15 -33.63 -15.31
N PRO A 705 4.22 -33.61 -14.47
CA PRO A 705 4.21 -32.86 -13.20
C PRO A 705 4.22 -31.35 -13.36
N LEU A 706 4.55 -30.82 -14.54
CA LEU A 706 4.59 -29.38 -14.83
C LEU A 706 3.28 -28.87 -15.43
N SER A 707 2.37 -29.77 -15.81
CA SER A 707 1.07 -29.38 -16.33
C SER A 707 0.24 -28.64 -15.30
N GLU A 708 -0.34 -27.50 -15.69
CA GLU A 708 -1.31 -26.72 -14.87
C GLU A 708 -2.73 -27.31 -14.92
N LYS A 709 -2.96 -28.30 -15.77
CA LYS A 709 -4.28 -28.91 -15.92
C LYS A 709 -4.69 -29.66 -14.65
N GLY A 710 -5.82 -29.24 -14.07
CA GLY A 710 -6.32 -29.80 -12.79
C GLY A 710 -5.68 -29.20 -11.55
N PHE A 711 -5.16 -27.98 -11.68
CA PHE A 711 -4.66 -27.15 -10.60
C PHE A 711 -5.09 -25.70 -10.81
N VAL A 712 -5.14 -24.93 -9.74
CA VAL A 712 -5.42 -23.50 -9.79
C VAL A 712 -4.13 -22.75 -9.47
N GLN A 713 -3.58 -22.04 -10.46
CA GLN A 713 -2.33 -21.29 -10.34
C GLN A 713 -1.16 -22.12 -9.79
N ALA A 714 -1.10 -23.39 -10.12
CA ALA A 714 -0.12 -24.32 -9.61
C ALA A 714 0.10 -25.49 -10.59
N ASN A 715 1.05 -26.32 -10.32
CA ASN A 715 1.26 -27.63 -10.91
C ASN A 715 1.40 -28.70 -9.81
N ALA A 716 1.68 -29.94 -10.20
CA ALA A 716 1.77 -31.05 -9.27
C ALA A 716 2.83 -30.84 -8.17
N TRP A 717 3.96 -30.20 -8.48
CA TRP A 717 5.02 -29.92 -7.50
C TRP A 717 4.54 -29.00 -6.41
N GLN A 718 3.95 -27.87 -6.77
CA GLN A 718 3.47 -26.85 -5.82
C GLN A 718 2.30 -27.38 -5.00
N ALA A 719 1.33 -27.99 -5.66
CA ALA A 719 0.13 -28.49 -4.99
C ALA A 719 0.45 -29.61 -3.99
N THR A 720 1.38 -30.53 -4.33
CA THR A 720 1.74 -31.64 -3.44
C THR A 720 2.29 -31.16 -2.11
N PHE A 721 3.20 -30.17 -2.13
CA PHE A 721 3.81 -29.63 -0.92
C PHE A 721 2.94 -28.58 -0.22
N GLY A 722 1.83 -28.15 -0.84
CA GLY A 722 0.76 -27.39 -0.21
C GLY A 722 -0.10 -28.18 0.78
N LEU A 723 0.05 -29.51 0.81
CA LEU A 723 -0.63 -30.41 1.76
C LEU A 723 -0.07 -30.24 3.17
N SER A 724 -0.60 -29.32 3.95
CA SER A 724 -0.07 -28.97 5.28
C SER A 724 -0.70 -29.75 6.44
N HIS A 725 -1.86 -30.38 6.25
CA HIS A 725 -2.62 -31.01 7.34
C HIS A 725 -2.26 -32.49 7.63
N ASP A 726 -1.61 -33.19 6.69
CA ASP A 726 -1.19 -34.57 6.88
C ASP A 726 0.23 -34.84 6.34
N ILE A 727 1.21 -34.01 6.76
CA ILE A 727 2.61 -34.15 6.34
C ILE A 727 3.17 -35.52 6.66
N GLN A 728 2.77 -36.14 7.80
CA GLN A 728 3.18 -37.48 8.13
C GLN A 728 2.60 -38.55 7.19
N GLY A 729 1.35 -38.38 6.76
CA GLY A 729 0.74 -39.21 5.74
C GLY A 729 1.46 -39.09 4.41
N LEU A 730 1.76 -37.85 3.98
CA LEU A 730 2.52 -37.59 2.77
C LEU A 730 3.92 -38.23 2.82
N ALA A 731 4.63 -38.05 3.93
CA ALA A 731 5.95 -38.67 4.12
C ALA A 731 5.89 -40.20 4.00
N ARG A 732 4.89 -40.87 4.63
CA ARG A 732 4.71 -42.34 4.50
C ARG A 732 4.49 -42.74 3.05
N MET A 733 3.66 -42.01 2.31
CA MET A 733 3.36 -42.33 0.89
C MET A 733 4.58 -42.06 -0.02
N MET A 734 5.46 -41.13 0.34
CA MET A 734 6.71 -40.86 -0.37
C MET A 734 7.84 -41.86 -0.03
N GLY A 735 7.67 -42.69 0.99
CA GLY A 735 8.70 -43.70 1.42
C GLY A 735 9.52 -43.27 2.62
N GLY A 736 9.04 -42.32 3.43
CA GLY A 736 9.66 -41.83 4.67
C GLY A 736 9.99 -40.36 4.70
N LYS A 737 10.43 -39.87 5.86
CA LYS A 737 10.77 -38.47 6.07
C LYS A 737 11.93 -38.00 5.20
N ASP A 738 12.96 -38.80 5.03
CA ASP A 738 14.14 -38.46 4.24
C ASP A 738 13.76 -38.36 2.75
N SER A 739 12.91 -39.30 2.26
CA SER A 739 12.38 -39.21 0.89
C SER A 739 11.53 -37.96 0.66
N LEU A 740 10.73 -37.56 1.65
CA LEU A 740 9.98 -36.30 1.58
C LEU A 740 10.92 -35.09 1.52
N ALA A 741 11.96 -35.07 2.37
CA ALA A 741 12.92 -33.95 2.38
C ALA A 741 13.67 -33.82 1.06
N VAL A 742 14.18 -34.91 0.51
CA VAL A 742 14.84 -34.94 -0.80
C VAL A 742 13.91 -34.47 -1.90
N ARG A 743 12.64 -34.91 -1.87
CA ARG A 743 11.65 -34.57 -2.87
C ARG A 743 11.22 -33.11 -2.78
N LEU A 744 11.17 -32.54 -1.56
CA LEU A 744 10.88 -31.12 -1.33
C LEU A 744 12.03 -30.22 -1.81
N ASP A 745 13.28 -30.63 -1.65
CA ASP A 745 14.47 -29.89 -2.08
C ASP A 745 14.64 -29.86 -3.62
N GLU A 746 14.11 -30.87 -4.31
CA GLU A 746 14.28 -31.03 -5.76
C GLU A 746 13.76 -29.83 -6.59
N PRO A 747 12.53 -29.27 -6.39
CA PRO A 747 12.07 -28.12 -7.15
C PRO A 747 12.91 -26.87 -6.94
N PHE A 748 13.47 -26.67 -5.74
CA PHE A 748 14.35 -25.52 -5.49
C PHE A 748 15.67 -25.64 -6.25
N ARG A 749 16.29 -26.83 -6.27
CA ARG A 749 17.52 -27.06 -7.05
C ARG A 749 17.30 -26.92 -8.55
N LYS A 750 16.21 -27.47 -9.06
CA LYS A 750 15.84 -27.35 -10.48
C LYS A 750 15.55 -25.92 -10.89
N SER A 751 14.85 -25.16 -10.04
CA SER A 751 14.55 -23.73 -10.29
C SER A 751 15.80 -22.87 -10.29
N ALA A 752 16.78 -23.16 -9.43
CA ALA A 752 18.05 -22.42 -9.38
C ALA A 752 18.88 -22.59 -10.66
N ALA A 753 18.73 -23.72 -11.34
CA ALA A 753 19.41 -24.02 -12.62
C ALA A 753 18.63 -23.54 -13.85
N ASP A 754 17.52 -22.84 -13.70
CA ASP A 754 16.59 -22.40 -14.75
C ASP A 754 15.96 -23.55 -15.59
N ASP A 755 16.14 -24.80 -15.16
CA ASP A 755 15.63 -25.98 -15.87
C ASP A 755 14.18 -26.31 -15.50
N PHE A 756 13.59 -25.56 -14.58
CA PHE A 756 12.30 -25.86 -13.99
C PHE A 756 11.33 -24.71 -14.14
N LEU A 757 10.37 -24.88 -15.02
CA LEU A 757 9.34 -23.89 -15.27
C LEU A 757 8.17 -24.10 -14.29
N PHE A 758 8.01 -23.18 -13.38
CA PHE A 758 6.77 -23.02 -12.64
C PHE A 758 5.69 -22.40 -13.54
N SER A 759 4.43 -22.56 -13.19
CA SER A 759 3.37 -21.87 -13.90
C SER A 759 3.58 -20.35 -13.85
N TYR A 760 3.10 -19.65 -14.89
CA TYR A 760 3.25 -18.19 -15.05
C TYR A 760 2.87 -17.38 -13.78
N VAL A 761 1.86 -17.83 -13.05
CA VAL A 761 1.40 -17.14 -11.83
C VAL A 761 2.24 -17.52 -10.61
N SER A 762 2.79 -18.72 -10.57
CA SER A 762 3.63 -19.20 -9.46
C SER A 762 5.06 -18.68 -9.53
N TYR A 763 5.53 -18.26 -10.69
CA TYR A 763 6.83 -17.62 -10.85
C TYR A 763 6.97 -16.37 -9.95
N THR A 764 5.87 -15.65 -9.73
CA THR A 764 5.83 -14.50 -8.81
C THR A 764 5.69 -14.89 -7.34
N CYS A 765 5.19 -16.08 -7.01
CA CYS A 765 4.97 -16.50 -5.63
C CYS A 765 6.16 -17.23 -4.99
N TRP A 766 7.12 -17.75 -5.76
CA TRP A 766 8.23 -18.57 -5.27
C TRP A 766 9.60 -17.91 -5.34
N ARG A 767 9.73 -16.83 -6.10
CA ARG A 767 10.97 -16.03 -6.14
C ARG A 767 11.01 -14.91 -5.09
N ASN A 768 9.95 -14.76 -4.31
CA ASN A 768 9.85 -13.74 -3.25
C ASN A 768 10.12 -14.36 -1.86
#